data_04ef2a1685aa956187ce575997f97d3e
#
_entry.id   04ef2a1685aa956187ce575997f97d3e
#
_cell.length_a   1.000
_cell.length_b   1.000
_cell.length_c   1.000
_cell.angle_alpha   90.00
_cell.angle_beta   90.00
_cell.angle_gamma   90.00
#
_symmetry.space_group_name_H-M   'P 1'
#
loop_
_entity.id
_entity.type
_entity.pdbx_description
1 polymer ?
#
loop_
_entity_poly.entity_id
_entity_poly.type
_entity_poly.pdbx_seq_one_letter_code
_entity_poly.pdbx_strand_id
1 'polypeptide(L)'
;MAIRQYQRAFNGGEVSPSMFARIDDGKYQTGMALCKNFLIEPQGPIVMRPGFKYVNHTKHAGKKARLIPFNFSISQTMVLELGERYVRFHTQGQTVLGNNGQPYEIETPYIEADLFDIHYVQSADVMTLVHPNYPPKELRRYGATDWRLVDIKFGSSLSATTGLSVSQTINKDVTNPTDYKRTYAVTALLADGTEESVRSSSVTIDCNPYGDGSYNTIRWNAVAGAGLYRVYRDQGGVWAYVGQTDTTQIIDENITPDASITPPHYDDAFYSSKGITSVRVNNGGSGYEPTKYITDFVNVCEYDWGEGYKQQSTGLPVNIQSKANLTWEIEDPNGHGSGADIRLITGETYAATGGPASGGLTACVTGIEIRSRGIGYDNPKLVIKCHNRNWQLATLYRFPLTTSHDVPKIAVTDSTGYGADLVPVIENGRVVSVTIRSGGQNYSSPNLSVVSSTGRGASLSANVGQAPDYPGAVSYFEQRRWFGGTQNRPNNLWATRPGTEADMSFSLPSQSDDRIAVRVAAREANRILHIVPLAQLMLMTGAAEWRVSPLNSDAITPESMSVRPQSYVGASNVQPLVVGSSMIYGAGRGGHLRELGYNYEAGGYISGDVCLRAPHLFDNLTIVDLAYSKAPSPVVWAVSSSGKMVAMAYVPEQQVGGFSTIETKGSIESACVVAEGDEDIVYVEVMRTVNGQAVRFVERMNERQYTDLKECVYVDCAGTYRGEAKKEITGLTWLEGETVSILADGAVEPQQVVKDGKITLTYPAEIVHVGLPFTADMKTLPVAMALQDGSYGSGHKKNVREVFFRVVNSSGTQAGPSFDKLSEYPSRSTEFAGNVPEPITDEIGFQIQPQWSQSGQVCVRQKYPLPLRIVSMTTVLELS
;
A
#
# COMPACT_ATOMS: atom_id res chain seq x y z
N MET A 1 -27.57 -42.52 -17.76
CA MET A 1 -26.68 -43.18 -16.75
C MET A 1 -26.28 -42.09 -15.73
N ALA A 2 -26.56 -42.29 -14.47
CA ALA A 2 -26.16 -41.34 -13.45
C ALA A 2 -24.64 -41.46 -13.19
N ILE A 3 -23.90 -40.42 -13.38
CA ILE A 3 -22.45 -40.36 -13.20
C ILE A 3 -22.18 -39.63 -11.89
N ARG A 4 -21.25 -40.12 -11.08
CA ARG A 4 -20.83 -39.47 -9.86
C ARG A 4 -19.46 -38.80 -10.06
N GLN A 5 -19.36 -37.54 -9.68
CA GLN A 5 -18.11 -36.79 -9.66
C GLN A 5 -17.77 -36.39 -8.22
N TYR A 6 -16.55 -36.67 -7.79
CA TYR A 6 -16.06 -36.40 -6.42
C TYR A 6 -15.03 -35.30 -6.43
N GLN A 7 -15.30 -34.20 -5.74
CA GLN A 7 -14.35 -33.12 -5.46
C GLN A 7 -13.80 -33.29 -4.05
N ARG A 8 -12.51 -33.61 -3.97
CA ARG A 8 -11.83 -34.03 -2.73
C ARG A 8 -11.44 -32.86 -1.83
N ALA A 9 -11.23 -31.70 -2.41
CA ALA A 9 -10.71 -30.52 -1.73
C ALA A 9 -11.11 -29.25 -2.52
N PHE A 10 -10.90 -28.10 -1.90
CA PHE A 10 -11.19 -26.78 -2.46
C PHE A 10 -9.97 -25.85 -2.46
N ASN A 11 -8.78 -26.39 -2.22
CA ASN A 11 -7.54 -25.62 -2.09
C ASN A 11 -7.01 -25.03 -3.42
N GLY A 12 -7.68 -25.28 -4.55
CA GLY A 12 -7.48 -24.56 -5.81
C GLY A 12 -8.03 -23.12 -5.79
N GLY A 13 -8.96 -22.83 -4.87
CA GLY A 13 -9.56 -21.50 -4.73
C GLY A 13 -10.45 -21.07 -5.88
N GLU A 14 -10.74 -19.78 -5.94
CA GLU A 14 -11.48 -19.18 -7.05
C GLU A 14 -10.64 -19.14 -8.31
N VAL A 15 -11.21 -19.58 -9.41
CA VAL A 15 -10.54 -19.72 -10.71
C VAL A 15 -11.23 -18.81 -11.73
N SER A 16 -10.43 -18.10 -12.52
CA SER A 16 -10.92 -17.19 -13.56
C SER A 16 -11.76 -17.91 -14.63
N PRO A 17 -12.84 -17.29 -15.12
CA PRO A 17 -13.59 -17.80 -16.25
C PRO A 17 -12.75 -18.13 -17.48
N SER A 18 -11.65 -17.41 -17.71
CA SER A 18 -10.69 -17.68 -18.80
C SER A 18 -9.98 -19.05 -18.66
N MET A 19 -9.94 -19.62 -17.45
CA MET A 19 -9.33 -20.90 -17.14
C MET A 19 -10.32 -22.08 -17.16
N PHE A 20 -11.63 -21.84 -17.43
CA PHE A 20 -12.66 -22.92 -17.34
C PHE A 20 -12.48 -24.02 -18.39
N ALA A 21 -11.68 -23.82 -19.43
CA ALA A 21 -11.31 -24.84 -20.39
C ALA A 21 -10.03 -25.62 -20.03
N ARG A 22 -9.29 -25.16 -19.03
CA ARG A 22 -7.97 -25.71 -18.64
C ARG A 22 -8.13 -26.88 -17.66
N ILE A 23 -8.83 -27.92 -18.11
CA ILE A 23 -9.04 -29.16 -17.36
C ILE A 23 -7.73 -29.96 -17.12
N ASP A 24 -6.68 -29.60 -17.87
CA ASP A 24 -5.32 -30.11 -17.73
C ASP A 24 -4.59 -29.52 -16.52
N ASP A 25 -5.02 -28.37 -15.99
CA ASP A 25 -4.47 -27.82 -14.75
C ASP A 25 -4.87 -28.67 -13.54
N GLY A 26 -3.88 -29.18 -12.79
CA GLY A 26 -4.12 -30.02 -11.62
C GLY A 26 -4.98 -29.37 -10.52
N LYS A 27 -5.11 -28.03 -10.52
CA LYS A 27 -5.98 -27.29 -9.60
C LYS A 27 -7.43 -27.17 -10.08
N TYR A 28 -7.74 -27.53 -11.32
CA TYR A 28 -9.11 -27.48 -11.82
C TYR A 28 -10.06 -28.31 -10.96
N GLN A 29 -9.65 -29.53 -10.56
CA GLN A 29 -10.49 -30.45 -9.78
C GLN A 29 -10.71 -30.00 -8.32
N THR A 30 -9.94 -29.05 -7.85
CA THR A 30 -10.01 -28.48 -6.49
C THR A 30 -10.38 -26.99 -6.50
N GLY A 31 -10.66 -26.43 -7.67
CA GLY A 31 -11.05 -25.05 -7.87
C GLY A 31 -12.55 -24.81 -7.78
N MET A 32 -12.91 -23.53 -7.72
CA MET A 32 -14.28 -23.02 -7.68
C MET A 32 -14.45 -21.88 -8.68
N ALA A 33 -15.65 -21.70 -9.21
CA ALA A 33 -15.97 -20.55 -10.07
C ALA A 33 -16.32 -19.30 -9.26
N LEU A 34 -16.63 -19.45 -7.98
CA LEU A 34 -16.85 -18.39 -7.01
C LEU A 34 -16.53 -18.93 -5.62
N CYS A 35 -15.77 -18.18 -4.86
CA CYS A 35 -15.47 -18.46 -3.45
C CYS A 35 -15.52 -17.14 -2.67
N LYS A 36 -16.69 -16.82 -2.15
CA LYS A 36 -16.95 -15.55 -1.46
C LYS A 36 -17.23 -15.78 0.02
N ASN A 37 -16.54 -15.05 0.90
CA ASN A 37 -16.65 -15.13 2.36
C ASN A 37 -16.37 -16.54 2.94
N PHE A 38 -15.54 -17.30 2.24
CA PHE A 38 -14.93 -18.52 2.74
C PHE A 38 -13.42 -18.32 2.87
N LEU A 39 -12.83 -19.00 3.84
CA LEU A 39 -11.38 -19.19 3.96
C LEU A 39 -11.05 -20.60 3.48
N ILE A 40 -9.96 -20.71 2.76
CA ILE A 40 -9.46 -21.99 2.25
C ILE A 40 -8.45 -22.53 3.26
N GLU A 41 -8.65 -23.74 3.76
CA GLU A 41 -7.68 -24.41 4.62
C GLU A 41 -6.64 -25.19 3.79
N PRO A 42 -5.38 -25.24 4.23
CA PRO A 42 -4.33 -26.00 3.52
C PRO A 42 -4.66 -27.46 3.29
N GLN A 43 -5.38 -28.07 4.22
CA GLN A 43 -5.82 -29.49 4.15
C GLN A 43 -6.87 -29.75 3.08
N GLY A 44 -7.51 -28.72 2.54
CA GLY A 44 -8.49 -28.82 1.48
C GLY A 44 -9.90 -28.29 1.76
N PRO A 45 -10.41 -28.24 2.99
CA PRO A 45 -11.71 -27.68 3.29
C PRO A 45 -11.83 -26.19 2.96
N ILE A 46 -13.08 -25.75 2.74
CA ILE A 46 -13.44 -24.33 2.85
C ILE A 46 -14.26 -24.11 4.11
N VAL A 47 -14.02 -23.00 4.78
CA VAL A 47 -14.67 -22.62 6.04
C VAL A 47 -15.24 -21.22 5.88
N MET A 48 -16.52 -21.03 6.25
CA MET A 48 -17.09 -19.68 6.30
C MET A 48 -16.23 -18.80 7.21
N ARG A 49 -15.85 -17.60 6.72
CA ARG A 49 -15.06 -16.68 7.54
C ARG A 49 -15.82 -16.25 8.78
N PRO A 50 -15.15 -16.04 9.91
CA PRO A 50 -15.75 -15.34 11.03
C PRO A 50 -16.19 -13.91 10.65
N GLY A 51 -17.12 -13.37 11.40
CA GLY A 51 -17.55 -11.99 11.29
C GLY A 51 -16.52 -11.02 11.86
N PHE A 52 -16.68 -9.75 11.55
CA PHE A 52 -15.91 -8.66 12.12
C PHE A 52 -16.64 -8.03 13.30
N LYS A 53 -15.99 -7.97 14.46
CA LYS A 53 -16.47 -7.28 15.66
C LYS A 53 -16.14 -5.80 15.56
N TYR A 54 -17.08 -4.94 15.91
CA TYR A 54 -16.86 -3.51 16.07
C TYR A 54 -15.90 -3.24 17.22
N VAL A 55 -14.86 -2.45 16.97
CA VAL A 55 -13.88 -2.00 17.97
C VAL A 55 -14.16 -0.55 18.34
N ASN A 56 -14.12 0.35 17.37
CA ASN A 56 -14.40 1.77 17.55
C ASN A 56 -14.61 2.47 16.20
N HIS A 57 -15.16 3.69 16.25
CA HIS A 57 -15.11 4.59 15.09
C HIS A 57 -13.76 5.30 15.02
N THR A 58 -13.28 5.57 13.79
CA THR A 58 -12.09 6.40 13.58
C THR A 58 -12.34 7.84 14.07
N LYS A 59 -11.27 8.57 14.43
CA LYS A 59 -11.41 9.96 14.91
C LYS A 59 -12.13 10.87 13.90
N HIS A 60 -11.85 10.69 12.62
CA HIS A 60 -12.41 11.48 11.53
C HIS A 60 -13.21 10.60 10.58
N ALA A 61 -14.51 10.49 10.80
CA ALA A 61 -15.40 9.62 10.02
C ALA A 61 -15.32 9.83 8.47
N GLY A 62 -15.04 11.07 8.04
CA GLY A 62 -14.90 11.43 6.62
C GLY A 62 -13.54 11.14 5.99
N LYS A 63 -12.54 10.72 6.76
CA LYS A 63 -11.15 10.52 6.30
C LYS A 63 -10.70 9.10 6.55
N LYS A 64 -9.88 8.59 5.63
CA LYS A 64 -9.27 7.26 5.75
C LYS A 64 -8.23 7.25 6.87
N ALA A 65 -8.12 6.11 7.52
CA ALA A 65 -7.01 5.78 8.39
C ALA A 65 -6.26 4.56 7.83
N ARG A 66 -5.05 4.36 8.25
CA ARG A 66 -4.26 3.16 7.94
C ARG A 66 -3.99 2.39 9.21
N LEU A 67 -4.21 1.09 9.17
CA LEU A 67 -3.91 0.20 10.28
C LEU A 67 -2.49 -0.38 10.11
N ILE A 68 -1.66 -0.25 11.15
CA ILE A 68 -0.30 -0.78 11.18
C ILE A 68 -0.15 -1.70 12.39
N PRO A 69 0.42 -2.92 12.24
CA PRO A 69 0.66 -3.81 13.37
C PRO A 69 1.88 -3.36 14.16
N PHE A 70 1.80 -3.44 15.49
CA PHE A 70 2.91 -3.26 16.40
C PHE A 70 3.04 -4.48 17.31
N ASN A 71 4.06 -5.30 17.07
CA ASN A 71 4.28 -6.56 17.75
C ASN A 71 5.47 -6.44 18.70
N PHE A 72 5.22 -6.09 19.97
CA PHE A 72 6.27 -5.99 20.99
C PHE A 72 6.75 -7.37 21.44
N SER A 73 5.80 -8.30 21.66
CA SER A 73 6.07 -9.70 21.96
C SER A 73 4.97 -10.58 21.38
N ILE A 74 5.07 -11.90 21.52
CA ILE A 74 4.04 -12.85 21.07
C ILE A 74 2.68 -12.59 21.74
N SER A 75 2.68 -12.09 22.99
CA SER A 75 1.47 -11.86 23.79
C SER A 75 1.09 -10.39 23.94
N GLN A 76 1.95 -9.47 23.53
CA GLN A 76 1.71 -8.04 23.63
C GLN A 76 1.80 -7.40 22.25
N THR A 77 0.66 -7.27 21.62
CA THR A 77 0.51 -6.71 20.29
C THR A 77 -0.50 -5.58 20.31
N MET A 78 -0.34 -4.64 19.42
CA MET A 78 -1.24 -3.52 19.25
C MET A 78 -1.48 -3.23 17.77
N VAL A 79 -2.62 -2.67 17.48
CA VAL A 79 -2.97 -2.09 16.19
C VAL A 79 -2.87 -0.57 16.31
N LEU A 80 -2.09 0.03 15.45
CA LEU A 80 -1.95 1.47 15.33
C LEU A 80 -2.95 1.96 14.27
N GLU A 81 -3.92 2.77 14.68
CA GLU A 81 -4.81 3.52 13.78
C GLU A 81 -4.11 4.85 13.44
N LEU A 82 -3.43 4.91 12.31
CA LEU A 82 -2.86 6.14 11.77
C LEU A 82 -3.93 6.89 10.98
N GLY A 83 -4.34 8.03 11.48
CA GLY A 83 -5.24 8.94 10.78
C GLY A 83 -4.60 10.32 10.58
N GLU A 84 -5.37 11.25 10.01
CA GLU A 84 -4.88 12.60 9.77
C GLU A 84 -4.48 13.29 11.07
N ARG A 85 -3.20 13.52 11.24
CA ARG A 85 -2.54 14.20 12.39
C ARG A 85 -2.70 13.49 13.72
N TYR A 86 -2.98 12.18 13.74
CA TYR A 86 -3.04 11.40 14.97
C TYR A 86 -2.66 9.94 14.75
N VAL A 87 -2.33 9.26 15.85
CA VAL A 87 -2.34 7.80 15.95
C VAL A 87 -3.06 7.40 17.23
N ARG A 88 -3.96 6.40 17.12
CA ARG A 88 -4.66 5.72 18.21
C ARG A 88 -4.20 4.28 18.30
N PHE A 89 -4.50 3.64 19.43
CA PHE A 89 -4.00 2.31 19.75
C PHE A 89 -5.16 1.39 20.12
N HIS A 90 -5.17 0.20 19.52
CA HIS A 90 -6.14 -0.84 19.80
C HIS A 90 -5.42 -2.14 20.18
N THR A 91 -6.00 -2.92 21.08
CA THR A 91 -5.49 -4.23 21.49
C THR A 91 -6.64 -5.11 21.96
N GLN A 92 -6.62 -6.40 21.63
CA GLN A 92 -7.63 -7.38 22.06
C GLN A 92 -9.09 -6.94 21.80
N GLY A 93 -9.33 -6.29 20.66
CA GLY A 93 -10.65 -5.81 20.26
C GLY A 93 -11.14 -4.56 21.01
N GLN A 94 -10.27 -3.86 21.71
CA GLN A 94 -10.61 -2.65 22.45
C GLN A 94 -9.67 -1.50 22.11
N THR A 95 -10.17 -0.27 22.17
CA THR A 95 -9.35 0.94 22.07
C THR A 95 -8.69 1.23 23.41
N VAL A 96 -7.39 1.52 23.40
CA VAL A 96 -6.66 1.95 24.60
C VAL A 96 -7.19 3.31 25.04
N LEU A 97 -7.58 3.41 26.31
CA LEU A 97 -8.09 4.63 26.90
C LEU A 97 -7.00 5.36 27.70
N GLY A 98 -7.02 6.68 27.60
CA GLY A 98 -6.22 7.54 28.47
C GLY A 98 -6.82 7.69 29.88
N ASN A 99 -6.11 8.36 30.76
CA ASN A 99 -6.54 8.60 32.15
C ASN A 99 -7.87 9.41 32.24
N ASN A 100 -8.27 10.06 31.17
CA ASN A 100 -9.53 10.82 31.07
C ASN A 100 -10.71 9.98 30.56
N GLY A 101 -10.52 8.67 30.32
CA GLY A 101 -11.53 7.76 29.79
C GLY A 101 -11.83 7.95 28.30
N GLN A 102 -11.09 8.81 27.59
CA GLN A 102 -11.17 8.98 26.13
C GLN A 102 -10.12 8.12 25.44
N PRO A 103 -10.28 7.82 24.14
CA PRO A 103 -9.26 7.13 23.36
C PRO A 103 -7.89 7.79 23.53
N TYR A 104 -6.87 7.00 23.91
CA TYR A 104 -5.49 7.47 23.97
C TYR A 104 -4.95 7.70 22.56
N GLU A 105 -4.41 8.88 22.32
CA GLU A 105 -3.87 9.26 21.01
C GLU A 105 -2.67 10.18 21.18
N ILE A 106 -1.78 10.15 20.18
CA ILE A 106 -0.67 11.10 20.06
C ILE A 106 -0.77 11.84 18.71
N GLU A 107 -0.21 13.05 18.67
CA GLU A 107 -0.17 13.85 17.45
C GLU A 107 0.91 13.36 16.47
N THR A 108 0.61 13.45 15.19
CA THR A 108 1.55 13.17 14.09
C THR A 108 1.53 14.30 13.06
N PRO A 109 2.58 14.47 12.24
CA PRO A 109 2.59 15.47 11.19
C PRO A 109 1.84 15.02 9.91
N TYR A 110 1.49 13.75 9.78
CA TYR A 110 0.99 13.14 8.54
C TYR A 110 -0.46 13.54 8.26
N ILE A 111 -0.75 13.83 7.00
CA ILE A 111 -2.11 14.06 6.50
C ILE A 111 -2.66 12.79 5.82
N GLU A 112 -3.97 12.73 5.58
CA GLU A 112 -4.64 11.56 4.98
C GLU A 112 -3.92 11.03 3.72
N ALA A 113 -3.49 11.95 2.83
CA ALA A 113 -2.83 11.58 1.57
C ALA A 113 -1.46 10.89 1.75
N ASP A 114 -0.82 11.05 2.91
CA ASP A 114 0.52 10.50 3.18
C ASP A 114 0.47 9.10 3.82
N LEU A 115 -0.68 8.70 4.40
CA LEU A 115 -0.75 7.55 5.30
C LEU A 115 -0.29 6.24 4.65
N PHE A 116 -0.65 6.01 3.40
CA PHE A 116 -0.28 4.80 2.66
C PHE A 116 1.11 4.88 2.01
N ASP A 117 1.75 6.05 2.03
CA ASP A 117 3.12 6.25 1.58
C ASP A 117 4.15 6.13 2.72
N ILE A 118 3.69 5.97 3.96
CA ILE A 118 4.55 5.71 5.12
C ILE A 118 5.06 4.27 5.06
N HIS A 119 6.39 4.10 5.01
CA HIS A 119 7.01 2.79 5.20
C HIS A 119 7.60 2.70 6.60
N TYR A 120 7.60 1.49 7.14
CA TYR A 120 8.01 1.27 8.52
C TYR A 120 8.78 -0.03 8.71
N VAL A 121 9.59 -0.04 9.75
CA VAL A 121 10.23 -1.25 10.27
C VAL A 121 10.24 -1.16 11.80
N GLN A 122 10.04 -2.29 12.46
CA GLN A 122 10.00 -2.36 13.91
C GLN A 122 11.20 -3.14 14.45
N SER A 123 11.76 -2.65 15.55
CA SER A 123 12.75 -3.34 16.41
C SER A 123 12.31 -3.17 17.85
N ALA A 124 11.86 -4.26 18.49
CA ALA A 124 11.34 -4.27 19.87
C ALA A 124 10.27 -3.15 20.10
N ASP A 125 10.53 -2.22 21.03
CA ASP A 125 9.65 -1.12 21.41
C ASP A 125 9.74 0.11 20.50
N VAL A 126 10.50 0.05 19.41
CA VAL A 126 10.73 1.17 18.51
C VAL A 126 10.30 0.83 17.09
N MET A 127 9.42 1.63 16.51
CA MET A 127 9.06 1.57 15.11
C MET A 127 9.62 2.79 14.38
N THR A 128 10.47 2.55 13.39
CA THR A 128 10.97 3.60 12.48
C THR A 128 9.97 3.85 11.38
N LEU A 129 9.57 5.09 11.22
CA LEU A 129 8.65 5.56 10.18
C LEU A 129 9.40 6.46 9.21
N VAL A 130 9.28 6.20 7.92
CA VAL A 130 9.87 7.02 6.86
C VAL A 130 8.82 7.43 5.84
N HIS A 131 8.95 8.65 5.34
CA HIS A 131 8.12 9.20 4.27
C HIS A 131 8.92 10.28 3.53
N PRO A 132 8.87 10.37 2.19
CA PRO A 132 9.73 11.32 1.43
C PRO A 132 9.53 12.80 1.78
N ASN A 133 8.40 13.18 2.35
CA ASN A 133 8.09 14.57 2.69
C ASN A 133 8.37 14.94 4.16
N TYR A 134 8.71 13.96 5.01
CA TYR A 134 8.91 14.18 6.45
C TYR A 134 10.23 13.57 6.92
N PRO A 135 10.88 14.18 7.94
CA PRO A 135 12.08 13.61 8.54
C PRO A 135 11.77 12.19 9.07
N PRO A 136 12.71 11.26 8.95
CA PRO A 136 12.59 9.94 9.58
C PRO A 136 12.30 10.06 11.06
N LYS A 137 11.29 9.32 11.54
CA LYS A 137 10.82 9.37 12.92
C LYS A 137 10.85 8.00 13.56
N GLU A 138 10.95 7.98 14.86
CA GLU A 138 10.75 6.80 15.69
C GLU A 138 9.50 6.96 16.54
N LEU A 139 8.59 6.00 16.42
CA LEU A 139 7.51 5.80 17.38
C LEU A 139 8.00 4.86 18.47
N ARG A 140 8.25 5.40 19.65
CA ARG A 140 8.81 4.70 20.81
C ARG A 140 7.73 4.43 21.84
N ARG A 141 7.62 3.17 22.28
CA ARG A 141 6.70 2.73 23.32
C ARG A 141 7.43 2.68 24.67
N TYR A 142 6.93 3.39 25.67
CA TYR A 142 7.41 3.33 27.05
C TYR A 142 6.40 2.67 27.98
N GLY A 143 5.15 2.55 27.54
CA GLY A 143 4.05 1.95 28.27
C GLY A 143 2.78 1.86 27.44
N ALA A 144 1.69 1.35 27.99
CA ALA A 144 0.41 1.25 27.29
C ALA A 144 -0.14 2.63 26.85
N THR A 145 0.09 3.66 27.67
CA THR A 145 -0.35 5.05 27.43
C THR A 145 0.82 6.05 27.49
N ASP A 146 2.06 5.61 27.22
CA ASP A 146 3.21 6.48 27.04
C ASP A 146 3.94 6.11 25.74
N TRP A 147 3.55 6.82 24.69
CA TRP A 147 4.15 6.69 23.37
C TRP A 147 4.68 8.05 22.92
N ARG A 148 5.83 8.04 22.24
CA ARG A 148 6.49 9.26 21.78
C ARG A 148 6.91 9.11 20.33
N LEU A 149 6.56 10.10 19.51
CA LEU A 149 7.01 10.22 18.11
C LEU A 149 8.14 11.25 18.07
N VAL A 150 9.37 10.78 17.82
CA VAL A 150 10.58 11.60 17.86
C VAL A 150 11.32 11.58 16.52
N ASP A 151 12.01 12.67 16.18
CA ASP A 151 12.84 12.74 14.97
C ASP A 151 14.14 11.97 15.21
N ILE A 152 14.58 11.21 14.19
CA ILE A 152 15.88 10.56 14.21
C ILE A 152 16.96 11.62 13.92
N LYS A 153 17.94 11.70 14.78
CA LYS A 153 19.11 12.57 14.59
C LYS A 153 20.27 11.71 14.08
N PHE A 154 20.68 11.97 12.85
CA PHE A 154 21.79 11.29 12.20
C PHE A 154 23.09 12.06 12.48
N GLY A 155 23.77 11.73 13.53
CA GLY A 155 25.00 12.39 13.91
C GLY A 155 25.31 12.13 15.38
N SER A 156 26.47 12.56 15.84
CA SER A 156 26.83 12.40 17.24
C SER A 156 25.93 13.21 18.17
N SER A 157 25.50 12.62 19.25
CA SER A 157 24.85 13.31 20.37
C SER A 157 25.84 14.21 21.13
N LEU A 158 27.13 13.95 20.99
CA LEU A 158 28.19 14.73 21.60
C LEU A 158 28.60 15.92 20.75
N SER A 159 28.76 17.07 21.39
CA SER A 159 29.30 18.26 20.73
C SER A 159 30.81 18.13 20.49
N ALA A 160 31.31 18.80 19.44
CA ALA A 160 32.75 18.92 19.26
C ALA A 160 33.41 19.57 20.47
N THR A 161 34.60 19.13 20.82
CA THR A 161 35.38 19.73 21.87
C THR A 161 35.78 21.18 21.55
N THR A 162 35.79 22.04 22.53
CA THR A 162 36.15 23.47 22.40
C THR A 162 37.32 23.84 23.32
N GLY A 163 37.89 25.02 23.14
CA GLY A 163 38.95 25.50 23.98
C GLY A 163 40.26 24.71 23.86
N LEU A 164 40.49 24.08 22.70
CA LEU A 164 41.71 23.35 22.41
C LEU A 164 42.93 24.30 22.49
N SER A 165 43.90 23.93 23.29
CA SER A 165 45.18 24.60 23.46
C SER A 165 46.32 23.62 23.54
N VAL A 166 47.47 24.00 23.05
CA VAL A 166 48.68 23.18 23.09
C VAL A 166 49.82 24.03 23.60
N SER A 167 50.60 23.50 24.55
CA SER A 167 51.81 24.10 25.06
C SER A 167 52.94 23.11 25.04
N GLN A 168 54.13 23.56 24.69
CA GLN A 168 55.34 22.74 24.71
C GLN A 168 56.05 22.92 26.02
N THR A 169 56.53 21.81 26.61
CA THR A 169 57.56 21.77 27.65
C THR A 169 58.86 21.35 26.97
N ILE A 170 59.89 22.13 27.13
CA ILE A 170 61.18 21.93 26.47
C ILE A 170 62.22 21.64 27.50
N ASN A 171 63.09 20.63 27.30
CA ASN A 171 64.30 20.42 28.06
C ASN A 171 65.34 21.48 27.67
N LYS A 172 66.15 21.95 28.61
CA LYS A 172 67.10 23.01 28.45
C LYS A 172 68.20 22.75 27.42
N ASP A 173 68.43 21.48 27.07
CA ASP A 173 69.46 21.05 26.11
C ASP A 173 69.00 21.00 24.67
N VAL A 174 67.78 21.42 24.36
CA VAL A 174 67.22 21.39 23.01
C VAL A 174 67.63 22.65 22.27
N THR A 175 68.43 22.50 21.22
CA THR A 175 68.68 23.54 20.20
C THR A 175 67.54 23.55 19.23
N ASN A 176 67.04 24.73 18.81
CA ASN A 176 65.97 24.91 17.85
C ASN A 176 64.61 24.40 18.31
N PRO A 177 64.04 24.99 19.36
CA PRO A 177 62.76 24.49 19.96
C PRO A 177 61.50 24.60 19.08
N THR A 178 61.60 25.29 17.94
CA THR A 178 60.42 25.57 17.05
C THR A 178 60.60 25.10 15.59
N ASP A 179 61.55 24.16 15.36
CA ASP A 179 61.89 23.70 14.01
C ASP A 179 60.80 22.87 13.33
N TYR A 180 59.83 22.33 14.10
CA TYR A 180 58.80 21.46 13.59
C TYR A 180 57.42 22.03 13.87
N LYS A 181 56.46 21.71 13.02
CA LYS A 181 55.06 22.05 13.22
C LYS A 181 54.25 20.81 13.51
N ARG A 182 53.40 20.88 14.55
CA ARG A 182 52.43 19.85 14.86
C ARG A 182 51.04 20.43 15.01
N THR A 183 50.05 19.80 14.40
CA THR A 183 48.66 20.22 14.43
C THR A 183 47.87 19.16 15.12
N TYR A 184 47.06 19.51 16.11
CA TYR A 184 46.25 18.62 16.92
C TYR A 184 44.78 18.95 16.80
N ALA A 185 43.94 17.92 16.96
CA ALA A 185 42.49 18.00 17.13
C ALA A 185 42.03 16.96 18.15
N VAL A 186 40.87 17.15 18.74
CA VAL A 186 40.34 16.30 19.80
C VAL A 186 38.87 16.00 19.51
N THR A 187 38.46 14.76 19.80
CA THR A 187 37.06 14.32 19.79
C THR A 187 36.62 13.94 21.20
N ALA A 188 35.34 13.97 21.45
CA ALA A 188 34.70 13.47 22.66
C ALA A 188 34.02 12.13 22.37
N LEU A 189 34.09 11.17 23.31
CA LEU A 189 33.41 9.86 23.19
C LEU A 189 32.52 9.62 24.39
N LEU A 190 31.46 8.79 24.18
CA LEU A 190 30.73 8.19 25.29
C LEU A 190 31.64 7.28 26.10
N ALA A 191 31.29 7.03 27.36
CA ALA A 191 32.09 6.21 28.27
C ALA A 191 32.28 4.76 27.80
N ASP A 192 31.33 4.23 27.04
CA ASP A 192 31.38 2.89 26.44
C ASP A 192 32.11 2.88 25.06
N GLY A 193 32.53 4.05 24.55
CA GLY A 193 33.23 4.18 23.29
C GLY A 193 32.35 3.98 22.04
N THR A 194 31.04 3.83 22.19
CA THR A 194 30.11 3.52 21.09
C THR A 194 29.86 4.72 20.16
N GLU A 195 30.04 5.94 20.66
CA GLU A 195 29.78 7.15 19.88
C GLU A 195 30.92 8.14 20.05
N GLU A 196 31.37 8.74 18.95
CA GLU A 196 32.46 9.71 18.91
C GLU A 196 31.96 11.01 18.21
N SER A 197 32.28 12.17 18.76
CA SER A 197 31.95 13.46 18.21
C SER A 197 32.79 13.78 16.97
N VAL A 198 32.35 14.77 16.17
CA VAL A 198 33.24 15.41 15.21
C VAL A 198 34.45 16.02 15.92
N ARG A 199 35.57 16.09 15.20
CA ARG A 199 36.79 16.71 15.73
C ARG A 199 36.61 18.20 16.03
N SER A 200 37.36 18.68 17.00
CA SER A 200 37.49 20.11 17.31
C SER A 200 38.09 20.91 16.16
N SER A 201 38.04 22.21 16.27
CA SER A 201 38.96 23.09 15.49
C SER A 201 40.38 22.69 15.84
N SER A 202 41.27 22.71 14.85
CA SER A 202 42.67 22.33 15.03
C SER A 202 43.50 23.46 15.62
N VAL A 203 44.51 23.09 16.35
CA VAL A 203 45.53 24.04 16.88
C VAL A 203 46.91 23.55 16.43
N THR A 204 47.69 24.47 15.89
CA THR A 204 49.07 24.24 15.46
C THR A 204 50.06 24.86 16.42
N ILE A 205 51.09 24.12 16.74
CA ILE A 205 52.23 24.59 17.55
C ILE A 205 53.53 24.37 16.81
N ASP A 206 54.41 25.36 16.92
CA ASP A 206 55.81 25.23 16.52
C ASP A 206 56.58 24.60 17.70
N CYS A 207 57.20 23.45 17.50
CA CYS A 207 57.80 22.65 18.58
C CYS A 207 59.00 21.85 18.10
N ASN A 208 59.79 21.35 19.01
CA ASN A 208 60.78 20.30 18.73
C ASN A 208 60.52 19.06 19.61
N PRO A 209 59.85 18.05 19.02
CA PRO A 209 59.47 16.85 19.78
C PRO A 209 60.60 15.83 19.97
N TYR A 210 61.73 16.04 19.34
CA TYR A 210 62.88 15.11 19.33
C TYR A 210 63.89 15.35 20.45
N GLY A 211 63.69 16.41 21.20
CA GLY A 211 64.52 16.69 22.39
C GLY A 211 64.16 15.74 23.54
N ASP A 212 65.18 15.16 24.16
CA ASP A 212 64.98 14.26 25.33
C ASP A 212 64.25 15.03 26.46
N GLY A 213 63.17 14.48 26.97
CA GLY A 213 62.29 15.10 27.99
C GLY A 213 61.43 16.28 27.47
N SER A 214 61.33 16.49 26.15
CA SER A 214 60.46 17.49 25.55
C SER A 214 59.14 16.87 25.20
N TYR A 215 58.02 17.54 25.47
CA TYR A 215 56.66 17.03 25.18
C TYR A 215 55.69 18.19 24.92
N ASN A 216 54.60 17.85 24.23
CA ASN A 216 53.47 18.77 24.05
C ASN A 216 52.31 18.38 24.98
N THR A 217 51.78 19.33 25.71
CA THR A 217 50.60 19.17 26.54
C THR A 217 49.40 19.75 25.80
N ILE A 218 48.41 18.89 25.48
CA ILE A 218 47.17 19.24 24.77
C ILE A 218 46.07 19.33 25.82
N ARG A 219 45.33 20.45 25.87
CA ARG A 219 44.18 20.69 26.78
C ARG A 219 42.96 21.17 26.04
N TRP A 220 41.79 20.84 26.57
CA TRP A 220 40.47 21.22 26.01
C TRP A 220 39.41 21.37 27.08
N ASN A 221 38.25 21.92 26.73
CA ASN A 221 37.11 22.01 27.63
C ASN A 221 36.34 20.69 27.66
N ALA A 222 35.80 20.31 28.82
CA ALA A 222 34.94 19.15 28.98
C ALA A 222 33.68 19.29 28.16
N VAL A 223 33.23 18.17 27.57
CA VAL A 223 31.96 18.05 26.81
C VAL A 223 30.94 17.30 27.69
N ALA A 224 29.75 17.87 27.81
CA ALA A 224 28.67 17.23 28.56
C ALA A 224 28.30 15.87 27.94
N GLY A 225 28.23 14.81 28.76
CA GLY A 225 27.98 13.45 28.35
C GLY A 225 29.19 12.66 27.85
N ALA A 226 30.33 13.30 27.63
CA ALA A 226 31.58 12.60 27.30
C ALA A 226 32.17 11.87 28.50
N GLY A 227 32.57 10.63 28.32
CA GLY A 227 33.34 9.86 29.29
C GLY A 227 34.80 9.69 28.89
N LEU A 228 35.11 9.83 27.61
CA LEU A 228 36.47 9.67 27.07
C LEU A 228 36.76 10.74 26.03
N TYR A 229 38.04 10.94 25.68
CA TYR A 229 38.50 11.82 24.63
C TYR A 229 39.60 11.15 23.82
N ARG A 230 39.62 11.35 22.50
CA ARG A 230 40.70 10.93 21.61
C ARG A 230 41.41 12.15 21.05
N VAL A 231 42.71 12.07 21.01
CA VAL A 231 43.58 13.11 20.43
C VAL A 231 44.18 12.62 19.15
N TYR A 232 44.11 13.46 18.13
CA TYR A 232 44.61 13.22 16.80
C TYR A 232 45.64 14.25 16.42
N ARG A 233 46.65 13.80 15.63
CA ARG A 233 47.67 14.67 15.06
C ARG A 233 47.66 14.57 13.54
N ASP A 234 47.70 15.72 12.87
CA ASP A 234 47.80 15.80 11.43
C ASP A 234 49.11 15.23 10.92
N GLN A 235 49.04 14.27 9.98
CA GLN A 235 50.19 13.64 9.33
C GLN A 235 50.07 13.86 7.80
N GLY A 236 50.31 15.13 7.38
CA GLY A 236 50.23 15.49 5.96
C GLY A 236 48.82 15.45 5.35
N GLY A 237 47.85 15.82 6.12
CA GLY A 237 46.40 15.79 5.72
C GLY A 237 45.59 14.63 6.26
N VAL A 238 46.23 13.62 6.86
CA VAL A 238 45.58 12.51 7.54
C VAL A 238 45.65 12.73 9.07
N TRP A 239 44.49 12.75 9.72
CA TRP A 239 44.39 12.83 11.16
C TRP A 239 44.60 11.47 11.79
N ALA A 240 45.77 11.26 12.39
CA ALA A 240 46.17 9.99 12.97
C ALA A 240 46.05 10.05 14.51
N TYR A 241 45.59 8.95 15.10
CA TYR A 241 45.34 8.79 16.52
C TYR A 241 46.64 8.83 17.33
N VAL A 242 46.65 9.65 18.39
CA VAL A 242 47.79 9.78 19.31
C VAL A 242 47.54 9.07 20.63
N GLY A 243 46.34 9.17 21.17
CA GLY A 243 46.00 8.55 22.44
C GLY A 243 44.58 8.88 22.89
N GLN A 244 44.12 8.16 23.92
CA GLN A 244 42.83 8.32 24.55
C GLN A 244 42.98 8.58 26.04
N THR A 245 42.10 9.40 26.60
CA THR A 245 42.09 9.74 28.01
C THR A 245 40.66 9.98 28.53
N ASP A 246 40.46 9.84 29.82
CA ASP A 246 39.21 10.19 30.52
C ASP A 246 39.28 11.60 31.14
N THR A 247 40.43 12.27 30.98
CA THR A 247 40.66 13.66 31.46
C THR A 247 40.64 14.64 30.29
N THR A 248 40.64 15.93 30.59
CA THR A 248 40.66 17.01 29.58
C THR A 248 42.05 17.42 29.15
N GLN A 249 43.05 16.55 29.31
CA GLN A 249 44.41 16.77 28.85
C GLN A 249 45.11 15.45 28.50
N ILE A 250 46.08 15.54 27.59
CA ILE A 250 47.01 14.47 27.25
C ILE A 250 48.40 15.05 26.98
N ILE A 251 49.42 14.22 27.20
CA ILE A 251 50.80 14.54 26.91
C ILE A 251 51.25 13.73 25.71
N ASP A 252 51.76 14.42 24.68
CA ASP A 252 52.40 13.80 23.51
C ASP A 252 53.91 13.91 23.63
N GLU A 253 54.56 12.82 24.08
CA GLU A 253 55.99 12.66 24.19
C GLU A 253 56.61 12.12 22.88
N ASN A 254 56.16 12.66 21.74
CA ASN A 254 56.50 12.17 20.40
C ASN A 254 55.96 10.78 20.08
N ILE A 255 54.73 10.49 20.54
CA ILE A 255 54.04 9.25 20.26
C ILE A 255 53.93 9.07 18.74
N THR A 256 54.20 7.89 18.21
CA THR A 256 53.96 7.56 16.82
C THR A 256 52.44 7.43 16.60
N PRO A 257 51.83 8.30 15.77
CA PRO A 257 50.38 8.25 15.58
C PRO A 257 49.95 7.04 14.77
N ASP A 258 48.81 6.47 15.12
CA ASP A 258 48.16 5.41 14.36
C ASP A 258 47.23 6.00 13.31
N ALA A 259 47.61 5.89 12.04
CA ALA A 259 46.84 6.40 10.91
C ALA A 259 45.67 5.46 10.52
N SER A 260 45.56 4.29 11.14
CA SER A 260 44.41 3.41 10.94
C SER A 260 43.17 3.88 11.72
N ILE A 261 43.36 4.70 12.76
CA ILE A 261 42.28 5.28 13.55
C ILE A 261 42.23 6.78 13.24
N THR A 262 41.13 7.22 12.62
CA THR A 262 40.90 8.60 12.21
C THR A 262 39.62 9.15 12.85
N PRO A 263 39.51 10.49 13.09
CA PRO A 263 38.28 11.05 13.65
C PRO A 263 37.11 10.88 12.71
N PRO A 264 35.86 10.67 13.21
CA PRO A 264 34.71 10.50 12.38
C PRO A 264 34.36 11.79 11.65
N HIS A 265 33.84 11.62 10.44
CA HIS A 265 33.22 12.64 9.63
C HIS A 265 31.70 12.40 9.57
N TYR A 266 30.93 13.47 9.61
CA TYR A 266 29.50 13.44 9.39
C TYR A 266 29.17 14.36 8.25
N ASP A 267 28.29 13.91 7.38
CA ASP A 267 27.58 14.76 6.44
C ASP A 267 26.08 14.57 6.62
N ASP A 268 25.33 15.52 6.12
CA ASP A 268 23.88 15.49 6.24
C ASP A 268 23.31 14.59 5.14
N ALA A 269 23.13 13.28 5.47
CA ALA A 269 22.76 12.25 4.50
C ALA A 269 21.43 12.56 3.78
N PHE A 270 20.50 13.24 4.47
CA PHE A 270 19.13 13.47 4.01
C PHE A 270 18.81 14.94 3.72
N TYR A 271 19.83 15.69 3.32
CA TYR A 271 19.69 17.04 2.80
C TYR A 271 20.39 17.17 1.44
N SER A 272 19.77 17.89 0.51
CA SER A 272 20.41 18.23 -0.76
C SER A 272 21.21 19.53 -0.64
N SER A 273 22.36 19.59 -1.29
CA SER A 273 23.13 20.83 -1.35
C SER A 273 22.43 21.83 -2.28
N LYS A 274 22.28 23.10 -1.88
CA LYS A 274 21.70 24.18 -2.67
C LYS A 274 20.32 23.88 -3.25
N GLY A 275 19.45 23.22 -2.47
CA GLY A 275 18.06 23.04 -2.82
C GLY A 275 17.21 24.26 -2.51
N ILE A 276 15.98 24.31 -3.02
CA ILE A 276 15.00 25.34 -2.68
C ILE A 276 14.45 25.02 -1.29
N THR A 277 14.71 25.88 -0.32
CA THR A 277 14.31 25.70 1.09
C THR A 277 12.99 26.37 1.44
N SER A 278 12.65 27.45 0.73
CA SER A 278 11.36 28.12 0.87
C SER A 278 11.00 28.90 -0.39
N VAL A 279 9.70 29.08 -0.61
CA VAL A 279 9.17 29.89 -1.70
C VAL A 279 8.30 30.98 -1.09
N ARG A 280 8.60 32.21 -1.46
CA ARG A 280 7.80 33.38 -1.10
C ARG A 280 6.85 33.71 -2.26
N VAL A 281 5.57 33.87 -1.96
CA VAL A 281 4.59 34.40 -2.90
C VAL A 281 4.64 35.92 -2.83
N ASN A 282 5.22 36.58 -3.84
CA ASN A 282 5.30 38.03 -3.94
C ASN A 282 3.97 38.61 -4.43
N ASN A 283 3.33 37.92 -5.37
CA ASN A 283 2.00 38.21 -5.88
C ASN A 283 1.32 36.86 -6.22
N GLY A 284 0.10 36.63 -5.69
CA GLY A 284 -0.65 35.41 -5.95
C GLY A 284 -1.34 35.35 -7.32
N GLY A 285 -1.33 36.46 -8.08
CA GLY A 285 -2.04 36.52 -9.36
C GLY A 285 -3.56 36.39 -9.22
N SER A 286 -4.20 35.96 -10.30
CA SER A 286 -5.65 35.68 -10.34
C SER A 286 -6.01 34.69 -11.44
N GLY A 287 -7.20 34.08 -11.32
CA GLY A 287 -7.73 33.15 -12.32
C GLY A 287 -7.09 31.77 -12.34
N TYR A 288 -6.33 31.40 -11.31
CA TYR A 288 -5.77 30.05 -11.15
C TYR A 288 -6.85 29.09 -10.63
N GLU A 289 -7.55 28.41 -11.53
CA GLU A 289 -8.55 27.42 -11.17
C GLU A 289 -8.32 26.15 -11.99
N PRO A 290 -8.51 24.96 -11.40
CA PRO A 290 -8.53 23.72 -12.17
C PRO A 290 -9.64 23.80 -13.22
N THR A 291 -9.33 23.65 -14.49
CA THR A 291 -10.31 23.69 -15.56
C THR A 291 -10.21 22.47 -16.43
N LYS A 292 -11.36 21.99 -16.91
CA LYS A 292 -11.43 20.95 -17.93
C LYS A 292 -11.35 21.56 -19.32
N TYR A 293 -10.58 20.95 -20.20
CA TYR A 293 -10.44 21.33 -21.60
C TYR A 293 -10.55 20.10 -22.49
N ILE A 294 -10.96 20.30 -23.76
CA ILE A 294 -11.14 19.23 -24.74
C ILE A 294 -9.77 18.71 -25.18
N THR A 295 -9.58 17.39 -25.15
CA THR A 295 -8.33 16.75 -25.57
C THR A 295 -8.45 16.01 -26.89
N ASP A 296 -9.57 15.31 -27.09
CA ASP A 296 -9.80 14.48 -28.24
C ASP A 296 -11.30 14.21 -28.42
N PHE A 297 -11.70 13.44 -29.43
CA PHE A 297 -13.07 13.00 -29.60
C PHE A 297 -13.16 11.46 -29.60
N VAL A 298 -14.32 10.96 -29.19
CA VAL A 298 -14.59 9.53 -29.23
C VAL A 298 -15.23 9.22 -30.58
N ASN A 299 -14.60 8.33 -31.36
CA ASN A 299 -15.03 7.96 -32.71
C ASN A 299 -16.27 7.02 -32.71
N VAL A 300 -17.26 7.37 -31.89
CA VAL A 300 -18.58 6.76 -31.83
C VAL A 300 -19.59 7.88 -31.86
N CYS A 301 -20.44 7.92 -32.84
CA CYS A 301 -21.49 8.94 -32.94
C CYS A 301 -22.86 8.37 -32.67
N GLU A 302 -23.67 9.17 -31.98
CA GLU A 302 -25.13 9.02 -31.96
C GLU A 302 -25.71 9.89 -33.08
N TYR A 303 -26.61 9.33 -33.94
CA TYR A 303 -27.28 10.12 -34.95
C TYR A 303 -28.81 10.01 -34.82
N ASP A 304 -29.46 11.11 -35.10
CA ASP A 304 -30.91 11.27 -35.02
C ASP A 304 -31.41 11.77 -36.38
N TRP A 305 -32.39 11.06 -36.98
CA TRP A 305 -32.97 11.36 -38.30
C TRP A 305 -34.22 12.24 -38.20
N GLY A 306 -34.53 12.77 -37.05
CA GLY A 306 -35.67 13.70 -36.90
C GLY A 306 -37.01 13.08 -36.51
N GLU A 307 -37.12 11.76 -36.38
CA GLU A 307 -38.34 11.06 -35.95
C GLU A 307 -38.21 10.34 -34.61
N GLY A 308 -37.23 10.71 -33.80
CA GLY A 308 -37.01 10.09 -32.49
C GLY A 308 -36.26 8.74 -32.49
N TYR A 309 -35.77 8.27 -33.62
CA TYR A 309 -34.93 7.11 -33.72
C TYR A 309 -33.45 7.47 -33.53
N LYS A 310 -32.89 7.01 -32.44
CA LYS A 310 -31.45 7.14 -32.15
C LYS A 310 -30.74 5.84 -32.50
N GLN A 311 -29.67 5.93 -33.28
CA GLN A 311 -28.80 4.79 -33.60
C GLN A 311 -27.35 5.13 -33.33
N GLN A 312 -26.58 4.17 -32.90
CA GLN A 312 -25.13 4.33 -32.71
C GLN A 312 -24.36 3.76 -33.91
N SER A 313 -23.33 4.47 -34.35
CA SER A 313 -22.39 4.02 -35.38
C SER A 313 -20.96 4.22 -34.93
N THR A 314 -20.08 3.28 -35.21
CA THR A 314 -18.63 3.39 -34.99
C THR A 314 -17.93 3.79 -36.26
N GLY A 315 -17.09 4.81 -36.14
CA GLY A 315 -16.17 5.21 -37.21
C GLY A 315 -16.61 6.39 -38.09
N LEU A 316 -15.60 7.16 -38.48
CA LEU A 316 -15.65 8.09 -39.61
C LEU A 316 -15.35 7.29 -40.89
N PRO A 317 -15.95 7.64 -42.07
CA PRO A 317 -16.60 8.90 -42.43
C PRO A 317 -18.11 8.89 -42.24
N VAL A 318 -18.64 10.07 -41.86
CA VAL A 318 -20.09 10.34 -41.89
C VAL A 318 -20.44 10.82 -43.28
N ASN A 319 -21.29 10.09 -44.01
CA ASN A 319 -21.74 10.48 -45.32
C ASN A 319 -22.74 11.65 -45.25
N ILE A 320 -22.41 12.75 -45.85
CA ILE A 320 -23.18 13.98 -45.81
C ILE A 320 -23.62 14.30 -47.24
N GLN A 321 -24.90 14.54 -47.49
CA GLN A 321 -25.46 14.74 -48.83
C GLN A 321 -25.01 16.05 -49.51
N SER A 322 -24.48 17.03 -48.79
CA SER A 322 -23.99 18.27 -49.40
C SER A 322 -23.08 19.03 -48.42
N LYS A 323 -21.89 19.44 -48.92
CA LYS A 323 -20.93 20.25 -48.21
C LYS A 323 -21.44 21.64 -47.80
N ALA A 324 -22.38 22.19 -48.56
CA ALA A 324 -22.89 23.54 -48.40
C ALA A 324 -23.86 23.70 -47.20
N ASN A 325 -24.38 22.60 -46.69
CA ASN A 325 -25.44 22.61 -45.66
C ASN A 325 -24.96 21.97 -44.34
N LEU A 326 -23.67 22.01 -44.08
CA LEU A 326 -23.06 21.44 -42.93
C LEU A 326 -22.73 22.54 -41.90
N THR A 327 -23.28 22.39 -40.70
CA THR A 327 -22.89 23.24 -39.55
C THR A 327 -22.51 22.37 -38.37
N TRP A 328 -21.69 22.89 -37.47
CA TRP A 328 -21.33 22.18 -36.24
C TRP A 328 -21.16 23.14 -35.07
N GLU A 329 -21.38 22.62 -33.89
CA GLU A 329 -21.22 23.35 -32.64
C GLU A 329 -20.80 22.38 -31.52
N ILE A 330 -20.36 22.92 -30.41
CA ILE A 330 -20.05 22.13 -29.19
C ILE A 330 -21.19 22.34 -28.23
N GLU A 331 -21.88 21.26 -27.86
CA GLU A 331 -22.88 21.24 -26.80
C GLU A 331 -22.16 20.76 -25.51
N ASP A 332 -22.33 21.47 -24.40
CA ASP A 332 -21.88 21.06 -23.06
C ASP A 332 -23.02 21.22 -22.06
N PRO A 333 -23.94 20.27 -21.95
CA PRO A 333 -25.17 20.39 -21.16
C PRO A 333 -24.95 20.62 -19.66
N ASN A 334 -23.81 20.17 -19.14
CA ASN A 334 -23.50 20.19 -17.70
C ASN A 334 -22.43 21.22 -17.34
N GLY A 335 -21.88 21.93 -18.30
CA GLY A 335 -20.74 22.84 -18.10
C GLY A 335 -20.99 24.22 -18.73
N HIS A 336 -20.08 25.10 -18.45
CA HIS A 336 -20.03 26.46 -19.03
C HIS A 336 -18.82 26.59 -19.97
N GLY A 337 -18.50 25.52 -20.69
CA GLY A 337 -17.36 25.45 -21.58
C GLY A 337 -17.40 26.55 -22.68
N SER A 338 -16.26 27.17 -22.94
CA SER A 338 -16.11 28.21 -23.94
C SER A 338 -14.72 28.22 -24.58
N GLY A 339 -14.61 28.86 -25.78
CA GLY A 339 -13.33 29.09 -26.44
C GLY A 339 -12.72 27.90 -27.17
N ALA A 340 -13.39 26.77 -27.28
CA ALA A 340 -12.93 25.69 -28.13
C ALA A 340 -13.21 26.00 -29.60
N ASP A 341 -12.23 25.73 -30.46
CA ASP A 341 -12.37 25.82 -31.92
C ASP A 341 -12.04 24.47 -32.55
N ILE A 342 -13.03 23.88 -33.20
CA ILE A 342 -12.93 22.58 -33.86
C ILE A 342 -13.21 22.75 -35.34
N ARG A 343 -12.33 22.23 -36.20
CA ARG A 343 -12.49 22.18 -37.63
C ARG A 343 -12.80 20.77 -38.09
N LEU A 344 -13.80 20.59 -38.95
CA LEU A 344 -14.05 19.34 -39.65
C LEU A 344 -13.14 19.21 -40.89
N ILE A 345 -12.49 18.06 -41.00
CA ILE A 345 -11.76 17.66 -42.21
C ILE A 345 -12.71 16.86 -43.05
N THR A 346 -13.02 17.37 -44.26
CA THR A 346 -13.98 16.74 -45.17
C THR A 346 -13.28 16.19 -46.40
N GLY A 347 -13.65 14.96 -46.80
CA GLY A 347 -13.22 14.30 -48.02
C GLY A 347 -14.38 14.17 -49.01
N GLU A 348 -14.11 13.75 -50.24
CA GLU A 348 -15.08 13.46 -51.25
C GLU A 348 -15.16 11.94 -51.45
N THR A 349 -16.35 11.36 -51.39
CA THR A 349 -16.59 9.97 -51.76
C THR A 349 -17.58 9.89 -52.91
N TYR A 350 -17.38 8.96 -53.84
CA TYR A 350 -18.34 8.65 -54.90
C TYR A 350 -19.44 7.77 -54.30
N ALA A 351 -20.70 8.11 -54.54
CA ALA A 351 -21.82 7.27 -54.16
C ALA A 351 -21.68 5.92 -54.85
N ALA A 352 -21.78 4.82 -54.09
CA ALA A 352 -21.85 3.47 -54.63
C ALA A 352 -23.07 3.37 -55.59
N THR A 353 -22.82 2.88 -56.74
CA THR A 353 -23.84 2.64 -57.80
C THR A 353 -24.91 1.68 -57.29
N GLY A 354 -26.18 2.15 -57.14
CA GLY A 354 -27.30 1.26 -56.88
C GLY A 354 -28.56 1.88 -56.27
N GLY A 355 -28.95 3.13 -56.62
CA GLY A 355 -30.22 3.72 -56.22
C GLY A 355 -30.61 4.90 -57.11
N PRO A 356 -31.91 5.21 -57.36
CA PRO A 356 -32.30 6.26 -58.21
C PRO A 356 -32.21 7.66 -57.60
N ALA A 357 -30.97 8.15 -57.39
CA ALA A 357 -30.72 9.55 -57.14
C ALA A 357 -29.48 9.98 -57.91
N SER A 358 -29.74 10.68 -58.97
CA SER A 358 -28.80 11.29 -59.93
C SER A 358 -27.70 12.08 -59.22
N GLY A 359 -26.44 11.65 -59.43
CA GLY A 359 -25.24 12.48 -59.60
C GLY A 359 -25.01 13.64 -58.63
N GLY A 360 -24.71 13.38 -57.40
CA GLY A 360 -24.16 14.39 -56.48
C GLY A 360 -22.96 13.83 -55.67
N LEU A 361 -21.84 14.56 -55.73
CA LEU A 361 -20.72 14.34 -54.86
C LEU A 361 -21.16 14.41 -53.39
N THR A 362 -21.08 13.31 -52.67
CA THR A 362 -21.32 13.28 -51.25
C THR A 362 -20.02 13.60 -50.49
N ALA A 363 -20.03 14.63 -49.69
CA ALA A 363 -18.94 14.92 -48.77
C ALA A 363 -19.00 14.01 -47.51
N CYS A 364 -17.89 13.49 -47.08
CA CYS A 364 -17.77 12.78 -45.83
C CYS A 364 -16.84 13.52 -44.87
N VAL A 365 -17.08 13.40 -43.55
CA VAL A 365 -16.14 13.87 -42.54
C VAL A 365 -15.08 12.79 -42.36
N THR A 366 -13.84 13.09 -42.72
CA THR A 366 -12.71 12.16 -42.66
C THR A 366 -11.85 12.36 -41.43
N GLY A 367 -12.04 13.48 -40.70
CA GLY A 367 -11.31 13.78 -39.47
C GLY A 367 -11.82 15.03 -38.79
N ILE A 368 -11.29 15.26 -37.61
CA ILE A 368 -11.59 16.43 -36.75
C ILE A 368 -10.25 16.99 -36.28
N GLU A 369 -10.05 18.29 -36.45
CA GLU A 369 -8.88 19.02 -35.99
C GLU A 369 -9.31 19.95 -34.86
N ILE A 370 -8.73 19.77 -33.65
CA ILE A 370 -8.96 20.66 -32.52
C ILE A 370 -7.91 21.78 -32.55
N ARG A 371 -8.32 22.98 -33.00
CA ARG A 371 -7.46 24.16 -33.11
C ARG A 371 -7.28 24.90 -31.79
N SER A 372 -8.35 24.95 -31.00
CA SER A 372 -8.35 25.46 -29.64
C SER A 372 -9.11 24.49 -28.73
N ARG A 373 -8.53 24.20 -27.58
CA ARG A 373 -9.09 23.21 -26.64
C ARG A 373 -10.20 23.80 -25.76
N GLY A 374 -10.31 25.14 -25.70
CA GLY A 374 -11.24 25.82 -24.79
C GLY A 374 -11.03 25.49 -23.32
N ILE A 375 -11.92 25.97 -22.49
CA ILE A 375 -11.89 25.79 -21.03
C ILE A 375 -13.29 25.60 -20.45
N GLY A 376 -13.41 24.98 -19.29
CA GLY A 376 -14.65 24.86 -18.53
C GLY A 376 -15.61 23.78 -19.02
N TYR A 377 -15.18 22.87 -19.87
CA TYR A 377 -16.01 21.79 -20.42
C TYR A 377 -16.16 20.63 -19.44
N ASP A 378 -17.41 20.21 -19.16
CA ASP A 378 -17.65 19.07 -18.28
C ASP A 378 -18.02 17.78 -19.03
N ASN A 379 -18.99 17.84 -19.95
CA ASN A 379 -19.40 16.70 -20.75
C ASN A 379 -19.68 17.14 -22.20
N PRO A 380 -18.64 17.65 -22.91
CA PRO A 380 -18.84 18.25 -24.21
C PRO A 380 -19.11 17.19 -25.29
N LYS A 381 -19.98 17.56 -26.25
CA LYS A 381 -20.26 16.78 -27.46
C LYS A 381 -20.08 17.69 -28.66
N LEU A 382 -19.37 17.22 -29.68
CA LEU A 382 -19.37 17.84 -30.99
C LEU A 382 -20.65 17.46 -31.73
N VAL A 383 -21.48 18.43 -32.03
CA VAL A 383 -22.75 18.23 -32.73
C VAL A 383 -22.59 18.71 -34.15
N ILE A 384 -22.73 17.80 -35.12
CA ILE A 384 -22.68 18.09 -36.54
C ILE A 384 -24.13 18.03 -37.08
N LYS A 385 -24.60 19.15 -37.64
CA LYS A 385 -25.91 19.34 -38.18
C LYS A 385 -25.87 19.29 -39.73
N CYS A 386 -26.61 18.36 -40.31
CA CYS A 386 -26.81 18.29 -41.75
C CYS A 386 -28.20 18.82 -42.09
N HIS A 387 -28.29 19.83 -42.95
CA HIS A 387 -29.55 20.43 -43.38
C HIS A 387 -29.89 20.03 -44.81
N ASN A 388 -31.17 19.94 -45.11
CA ASN A 388 -31.66 19.75 -46.48
C ASN A 388 -31.53 21.05 -47.32
N ARG A 389 -31.86 21.01 -48.62
CA ARG A 389 -31.78 22.17 -49.51
C ARG A 389 -32.60 23.38 -49.03
N ASN A 390 -33.62 23.17 -48.19
CA ASN A 390 -34.47 24.22 -47.61
C ASN A 390 -34.05 24.64 -46.22
N TRP A 391 -32.80 24.29 -45.76
CA TRP A 391 -32.27 24.58 -44.44
C TRP A 391 -33.08 23.96 -43.26
N GLN A 392 -33.87 22.94 -43.55
CA GLN A 392 -34.45 22.13 -42.46
C GLN A 392 -33.47 21.06 -42.03
N LEU A 393 -33.40 20.82 -40.73
CA LEU A 393 -32.53 19.80 -40.14
C LEU A 393 -32.95 18.42 -40.70
N ALA A 394 -32.01 17.75 -41.32
CA ALA A 394 -32.19 16.41 -41.89
C ALA A 394 -31.55 15.32 -41.03
N THR A 395 -30.42 15.62 -40.43
CA THR A 395 -29.73 14.66 -39.57
C THR A 395 -28.84 15.40 -38.56
N LEU A 396 -28.75 14.88 -37.36
CA LEU A 396 -27.96 15.37 -36.27
C LEU A 396 -27.00 14.26 -35.81
N TYR A 397 -25.69 14.50 -35.82
CA TYR A 397 -24.65 13.60 -35.37
C TYR A 397 -24.01 14.16 -34.12
N ARG A 398 -23.85 13.34 -33.06
CA ARG A 398 -23.19 13.72 -31.79
C ARG A 398 -21.98 12.84 -31.52
N PHE A 399 -20.82 13.45 -31.38
CA PHE A 399 -19.56 12.79 -31.01
C PHE A 399 -19.17 13.23 -29.61
N PRO A 400 -19.05 12.32 -28.62
CA PRO A 400 -18.50 12.68 -27.33
C PRO A 400 -17.07 13.19 -27.47
N LEU A 401 -16.74 14.26 -26.74
CA LEU A 401 -15.40 14.83 -26.67
C LEU A 401 -14.79 14.45 -25.33
N THR A 402 -13.54 13.97 -25.35
CA THR A 402 -12.78 13.70 -24.11
C THR A 402 -12.25 15.00 -23.53
N THR A 403 -12.20 15.08 -22.22
CA THR A 403 -11.68 16.23 -21.48
C THR A 403 -10.52 15.83 -20.57
N SER A 404 -9.61 16.75 -20.31
CA SER A 404 -8.55 16.64 -19.32
C SER A 404 -8.55 17.86 -18.42
N HIS A 405 -7.99 17.71 -17.20
CA HIS A 405 -7.84 18.82 -16.26
C HIS A 405 -6.53 19.56 -16.49
N ASP A 406 -6.58 20.87 -16.54
CA ASP A 406 -5.40 21.71 -16.38
C ASP A 406 -5.27 22.12 -14.91
N VAL A 407 -4.33 21.49 -14.22
CA VAL A 407 -4.00 21.85 -12.85
C VAL A 407 -2.78 22.80 -12.89
N PRO A 408 -2.87 24.00 -12.30
CA PRO A 408 -1.75 24.92 -12.24
C PRO A 408 -0.51 24.25 -11.63
N LYS A 409 0.66 24.43 -12.27
CA LYS A 409 1.93 23.83 -11.87
C LYS A 409 3.00 24.91 -11.75
N ILE A 410 4.00 24.68 -10.90
CA ILE A 410 5.17 25.54 -10.82
C ILE A 410 6.27 24.94 -11.67
N ALA A 411 6.72 25.69 -12.67
CA ALA A 411 7.94 25.39 -13.42
C ALA A 411 9.12 26.10 -12.77
N VAL A 412 10.21 25.35 -12.58
CA VAL A 412 11.47 25.83 -12.02
C VAL A 412 12.52 25.78 -13.11
N THR A 413 13.15 26.91 -13.42
CA THR A 413 14.22 26.98 -14.39
C THR A 413 15.49 27.54 -13.73
N ASP A 414 16.63 26.87 -13.93
CA ASP A 414 17.95 27.23 -13.41
C ASP A 414 19.04 26.70 -14.35
N SER A 415 20.21 27.29 -14.36
CA SER A 415 21.32 26.87 -15.22
C SER A 415 21.99 25.56 -14.76
N THR A 416 21.93 25.25 -13.46
CA THR A 416 22.64 24.13 -12.83
C THR A 416 21.73 23.27 -11.96
N GLY A 417 20.63 23.84 -11.44
CA GLY A 417 19.72 23.20 -10.52
C GLY A 417 18.71 22.28 -11.21
N TYR A 418 18.32 21.20 -10.53
CA TYR A 418 17.33 20.24 -11.01
C TYR A 418 16.62 19.52 -9.86
N GLY A 419 15.51 18.85 -10.16
CA GLY A 419 14.81 17.95 -9.25
C GLY A 419 13.87 18.62 -8.24
N ALA A 420 13.61 19.93 -8.31
CA ALA A 420 12.59 20.54 -7.47
C ALA A 420 11.18 20.17 -7.93
N ASP A 421 10.32 19.80 -6.96
CA ASP A 421 8.89 19.57 -7.12
C ASP A 421 8.13 20.52 -6.17
N LEU A 422 7.48 21.50 -6.77
CA LEU A 422 6.81 22.60 -6.09
C LEU A 422 5.32 22.59 -6.49
N VAL A 423 4.42 22.55 -5.51
CA VAL A 423 2.97 22.52 -5.74
C VAL A 423 2.34 23.82 -5.25
N PRO A 424 1.64 24.58 -6.12
CA PRO A 424 0.96 25.79 -5.69
C PRO A 424 -0.29 25.44 -4.86
N VAL A 425 -0.49 26.11 -3.75
CA VAL A 425 -1.75 26.09 -2.99
C VAL A 425 -2.60 27.25 -3.48
N ILE A 426 -3.79 26.95 -3.98
CA ILE A 426 -4.67 27.93 -4.63
C ILE A 426 -5.93 28.10 -3.80
N GLU A 427 -6.24 29.34 -3.47
CA GLU A 427 -7.49 29.72 -2.81
C GLU A 427 -8.12 30.92 -3.55
N ASN A 428 -9.39 30.81 -3.86
CA ASN A 428 -10.16 31.86 -4.57
C ASN A 428 -9.45 32.32 -5.88
N GLY A 429 -8.90 31.36 -6.63
CA GLY A 429 -8.22 31.63 -7.90
C GLY A 429 -6.85 32.33 -7.77
N ARG A 430 -6.24 32.33 -6.59
CA ARG A 430 -4.93 32.95 -6.33
C ARG A 430 -3.99 31.96 -5.68
N VAL A 431 -2.71 32.01 -6.01
CA VAL A 431 -1.67 31.26 -5.31
C VAL A 431 -1.42 31.94 -3.96
N VAL A 432 -1.74 31.24 -2.86
CA VAL A 432 -1.58 31.77 -1.49
C VAL A 432 -0.29 31.25 -0.84
N SER A 433 0.15 30.06 -1.19
CA SER A 433 1.41 29.47 -0.71
C SER A 433 1.92 28.42 -1.70
N VAL A 434 3.11 27.89 -1.44
CA VAL A 434 3.72 26.82 -2.22
C VAL A 434 4.17 25.71 -1.28
N THR A 435 3.70 24.50 -1.54
CA THR A 435 4.19 23.30 -0.86
C THR A 435 5.43 22.78 -1.59
N ILE A 436 6.53 22.63 -0.87
CA ILE A 436 7.77 22.06 -1.40
C ILE A 436 7.72 20.56 -1.14
N ARG A 437 7.46 19.73 -2.16
CA ARG A 437 7.58 18.28 -2.08
C ARG A 437 9.03 17.83 -2.17
N SER A 438 9.79 18.50 -3.04
CA SER A 438 11.24 18.36 -3.18
C SER A 438 11.88 19.70 -3.44
N GLY A 439 12.93 20.04 -2.69
CA GLY A 439 13.72 21.26 -2.93
C GLY A 439 14.71 21.15 -4.08
N GLY A 440 14.90 19.96 -4.63
CA GLY A 440 15.93 19.72 -5.66
C GLY A 440 17.35 19.92 -5.15
N GLN A 441 18.30 20.05 -6.06
CA GLN A 441 19.71 20.26 -5.74
C GLN A 441 20.42 21.10 -6.78
N ASN A 442 21.59 21.66 -6.38
CA ASN A 442 22.50 22.45 -7.21
C ASN A 442 21.92 23.74 -7.82
N TYR A 443 20.84 24.28 -7.23
CA TYR A 443 20.29 25.56 -7.67
C TYR A 443 21.23 26.73 -7.38
N SER A 444 21.42 27.59 -8.38
CA SER A 444 22.20 28.82 -8.26
C SER A 444 21.32 30.05 -8.17
N SER A 445 20.33 30.16 -9.06
CA SER A 445 19.38 31.27 -9.13
C SER A 445 18.08 30.79 -9.80
N PRO A 446 17.26 29.99 -9.11
CA PRO A 446 16.05 29.41 -9.69
C PRO A 446 14.99 30.46 -9.97
N ASN A 447 14.49 30.47 -11.20
CA ASN A 447 13.35 31.25 -11.60
C ASN A 447 12.08 30.39 -11.55
N LEU A 448 11.07 30.89 -10.82
CA LEU A 448 9.80 30.20 -10.62
C LEU A 448 8.70 30.85 -11.46
N SER A 449 7.96 30.02 -12.22
CA SER A 449 6.80 30.47 -12.97
C SER A 449 5.61 29.53 -12.74
N VAL A 450 4.40 30.09 -12.56
CA VAL A 450 3.18 29.30 -12.46
C VAL A 450 2.61 29.10 -13.86
N VAL A 451 2.60 27.85 -14.29
CA VAL A 451 2.06 27.43 -15.61
C VAL A 451 0.60 27.04 -15.42
N SER A 452 -0.28 27.73 -16.09
CA SER A 452 -1.73 27.49 -16.10
C SER A 452 -2.34 28.05 -17.39
N SER A 453 -3.39 27.43 -17.87
CA SER A 453 -4.16 27.90 -19.03
C SER A 453 -5.03 29.12 -18.70
N THR A 454 -5.40 29.30 -17.45
CA THR A 454 -6.37 30.32 -17.00
C THR A 454 -5.76 31.40 -16.12
N GLY A 455 -4.87 31.00 -15.20
CA GLY A 455 -4.28 31.92 -14.23
C GLY A 455 -3.16 32.78 -14.80
N ARG A 456 -3.03 34.02 -14.29
CA ARG A 456 -2.02 35.00 -14.72
C ARG A 456 -1.51 35.85 -13.54
N GLY A 457 -0.29 36.39 -13.70
CA GLY A 457 0.26 37.41 -12.82
C GLY A 457 0.81 36.95 -11.49
N ALA A 458 0.93 35.65 -11.23
CA ALA A 458 1.64 35.17 -10.05
C ALA A 458 3.15 35.46 -10.18
N SER A 459 3.75 35.91 -9.08
CA SER A 459 5.18 36.14 -8.95
C SER A 459 5.69 35.46 -7.69
N LEU A 460 6.66 34.55 -7.86
CA LEU A 460 7.24 33.75 -6.81
C LEU A 460 8.75 34.00 -6.74
N SER A 461 9.33 33.87 -5.56
CA SER A 461 10.79 33.88 -5.37
C SER A 461 11.21 32.71 -4.48
N ALA A 462 12.31 32.06 -4.86
CA ALA A 462 12.87 30.93 -4.12
C ALA A 462 14.05 31.36 -3.25
N ASN A 463 14.14 30.82 -2.04
CA ASN A 463 15.36 30.82 -1.25
C ASN A 463 16.10 29.48 -1.48
N VAL A 464 17.39 29.57 -1.73
CA VAL A 464 18.27 28.42 -1.98
C VAL A 464 19.15 28.18 -0.76
N GLY A 465 19.24 26.95 -0.37
CA GLY A 465 20.04 26.48 0.77
C GLY A 465 20.13 24.97 0.80
N GLN A 466 20.41 24.38 1.96
CA GLN A 466 20.21 22.95 2.16
C GLN A 466 18.71 22.65 2.24
N ALA A 467 18.21 21.80 1.35
CA ALA A 467 16.81 21.38 1.33
C ALA A 467 16.68 19.94 1.80
N PRO A 468 15.59 19.61 2.53
CA PRO A 468 15.30 18.24 2.93
C PRO A 468 15.18 17.29 1.73
N ASP A 469 15.71 16.08 1.88
CA ASP A 469 15.66 15.00 0.87
C ASP A 469 15.53 13.67 1.59
N TYR A 470 14.36 13.45 2.21
CA TYR A 470 14.12 12.35 3.13
C TYR A 470 13.92 11.00 2.44
N PRO A 471 14.33 9.88 3.08
CA PRO A 471 14.18 8.55 2.53
C PRO A 471 12.72 8.09 2.58
N GLY A 472 12.30 7.32 1.56
CA GLY A 472 10.99 6.69 1.48
C GLY A 472 11.00 5.19 1.82
N ALA A 473 12.17 4.58 2.03
CA ALA A 473 12.31 3.17 2.35
C ALA A 473 13.24 2.97 3.55
N VAL A 474 12.94 2.01 4.42
CA VAL A 474 13.73 1.66 5.61
C VAL A 474 13.66 0.17 5.89
N SER A 475 14.74 -0.40 6.43
CA SER A 475 14.80 -1.79 6.92
C SER A 475 15.97 -1.98 7.89
N TYR A 476 16.00 -3.14 8.57
CA TYR A 476 17.17 -3.63 9.30
C TYR A 476 17.76 -4.82 8.57
N PHE A 477 19.08 -4.84 8.41
CA PHE A 477 19.81 -5.97 7.88
C PHE A 477 21.27 -5.93 8.33
N GLU A 478 21.84 -7.08 8.75
CA GLU A 478 23.23 -7.21 9.23
C GLU A 478 23.61 -6.14 10.28
N GLN A 479 22.74 -5.97 11.30
CA GLN A 479 22.93 -5.02 12.42
C GLN A 479 23.03 -3.54 12.00
N ARG A 480 22.59 -3.21 10.77
CA ARG A 480 22.53 -1.84 10.26
C ARG A 480 21.08 -1.44 9.98
N ARG A 481 20.75 -0.19 10.19
CA ARG A 481 19.51 0.40 9.71
C ARG A 481 19.75 0.97 8.31
N TRP A 482 19.00 0.47 7.34
CA TRP A 482 19.12 0.83 5.93
C TRP A 482 18.04 1.82 5.54
N PHE A 483 18.43 2.81 4.73
CA PHE A 483 17.54 3.83 4.18
C PHE A 483 17.75 3.96 2.68
N GLY A 484 16.68 4.30 1.93
CA GLY A 484 16.78 4.50 0.50
C GLY A 484 15.64 5.30 -0.09
N GLY A 485 15.77 5.61 -1.38
CA GLY A 485 14.68 6.15 -2.16
C GLY A 485 14.25 7.56 -1.79
N THR A 486 15.19 8.51 -1.72
CA THR A 486 14.83 9.93 -1.59
C THR A 486 14.30 10.49 -2.94
N GLN A 487 13.68 11.66 -2.93
CA GLN A 487 13.15 12.24 -4.16
C GLN A 487 14.25 12.76 -5.10
N ASN A 488 15.31 13.34 -4.57
CA ASN A 488 16.40 13.91 -5.38
C ASN A 488 17.48 12.88 -5.72
N ARG A 489 17.62 11.84 -4.90
CA ARG A 489 18.59 10.76 -5.07
C ARG A 489 17.88 9.41 -5.00
N PRO A 490 16.98 9.11 -5.96
CA PRO A 490 16.06 7.96 -5.89
C PRO A 490 16.77 6.61 -5.83
N ASN A 491 17.97 6.50 -6.42
CA ASN A 491 18.76 5.27 -6.48
C ASN A 491 19.81 5.16 -5.37
N ASN A 492 19.84 6.10 -4.42
CA ASN A 492 20.83 6.05 -3.35
C ASN A 492 20.34 5.15 -2.22
N LEU A 493 21.31 4.44 -1.64
CA LEU A 493 21.16 3.55 -0.51
C LEU A 493 22.13 3.97 0.58
N TRP A 494 21.65 4.09 1.79
CA TRP A 494 22.43 4.41 2.97
C TRP A 494 22.23 3.36 4.06
N ALA A 495 23.27 3.12 4.86
CA ALA A 495 23.14 2.31 6.06
C ALA A 495 23.97 2.93 7.19
N THR A 496 23.48 2.79 8.42
CA THR A 496 24.19 3.21 9.63
C THR A 496 25.44 2.35 9.86
N ARG A 497 26.31 2.76 10.77
CA ARG A 497 27.35 1.89 11.32
C ARG A 497 26.71 0.66 11.98
N PRO A 498 27.41 -0.51 11.97
CA PRO A 498 26.88 -1.73 12.57
C PRO A 498 26.64 -1.54 14.08
N GLY A 499 25.53 -2.12 14.56
CA GLY A 499 25.16 -2.05 15.97
C GLY A 499 24.66 -0.68 16.43
N THR A 500 24.45 0.27 15.51
CA THR A 500 23.93 1.61 15.82
C THR A 500 22.61 1.88 15.11
N GLU A 501 21.74 2.68 15.73
CA GLU A 501 20.41 3.02 15.21
C GLU A 501 20.41 4.27 14.31
N ALA A 502 21.37 5.17 14.49
CA ALA A 502 21.38 6.48 13.81
C ALA A 502 22.79 6.98 13.44
N ASP A 503 23.86 6.26 13.75
CA ASP A 503 25.21 6.72 13.45
C ASP A 503 25.50 6.58 11.95
N MET A 504 25.61 7.73 11.27
CA MET A 504 25.95 7.88 9.85
C MET A 504 27.38 8.44 9.67
N SER A 505 28.27 8.21 10.63
CA SER A 505 29.66 8.63 10.52
C SER A 505 30.47 7.76 9.55
N PHE A 506 31.55 8.32 9.04
CA PHE A 506 32.52 7.64 8.17
C PHE A 506 33.93 8.15 8.44
N SER A 507 34.90 7.33 8.13
CA SER A 507 36.33 7.61 8.29
C SER A 507 37.00 7.94 6.97
N LEU A 508 38.14 8.62 7.02
CA LEU A 508 39.01 8.88 5.86
C LEU A 508 40.45 8.50 6.21
N PRO A 509 40.97 7.38 5.71
CA PRO A 509 40.37 6.43 4.73
C PRO A 509 39.19 5.64 5.30
N SER A 510 38.36 5.11 4.41
CA SER A 510 37.16 4.33 4.78
C SER A 510 37.52 3.08 5.57
N GLN A 511 36.64 2.74 6.54
CA GLN A 511 36.75 1.54 7.37
C GLN A 511 35.56 0.60 7.10
N SER A 512 35.74 -0.69 7.40
CA SER A 512 34.69 -1.70 7.16
C SER A 512 33.42 -1.49 8.00
N ASP A 513 33.56 -0.85 9.15
CA ASP A 513 32.47 -0.52 10.08
C ASP A 513 31.84 0.86 9.83
N ASP A 514 32.32 1.63 8.87
CA ASP A 514 31.74 2.92 8.49
C ASP A 514 30.31 2.77 7.95
N ARG A 515 29.58 3.89 7.92
CA ARG A 515 28.31 3.94 7.19
C ARG A 515 28.48 3.51 5.75
N ILE A 516 27.40 2.99 5.19
CA ILE A 516 27.33 2.75 3.75
C ILE A 516 26.56 3.90 3.10
N ALA A 517 27.10 4.46 2.03
CA ALA A 517 26.44 5.49 1.22
C ALA A 517 26.80 5.26 -0.24
N VAL A 518 25.92 4.63 -1.01
CA VAL A 518 26.20 4.22 -2.39
C VAL A 518 25.04 4.59 -3.31
N ARG A 519 25.37 4.79 -4.57
CA ARG A 519 24.41 4.94 -5.65
C ARG A 519 24.28 3.64 -6.42
N VAL A 520 23.09 3.09 -6.50
CA VAL A 520 22.79 1.93 -7.34
C VAL A 520 22.82 2.37 -8.80
N ALA A 521 23.73 1.80 -9.58
CA ALA A 521 23.83 2.06 -11.02
C ALA A 521 22.73 1.27 -11.74
N ALA A 522 21.62 1.92 -12.01
CA ALA A 522 20.48 1.35 -12.71
C ALA A 522 20.34 1.96 -14.12
N ARG A 523 19.77 1.20 -15.05
CA ARG A 523 19.46 1.66 -16.41
C ARG A 523 18.43 2.81 -16.39
N GLU A 524 17.53 2.77 -15.41
CA GLU A 524 16.47 3.77 -15.20
C GLU A 524 16.60 4.35 -13.79
N ALA A 525 16.36 5.65 -13.66
CA ALA A 525 16.38 6.34 -12.36
C ALA A 525 15.07 6.12 -11.59
N ASN A 526 14.78 4.86 -11.25
CA ASN A 526 13.60 4.52 -10.46
C ASN A 526 13.90 4.56 -8.96
N ARG A 527 12.99 5.18 -8.21
CA ARG A 527 13.10 5.28 -6.75
C ARG A 527 13.08 3.90 -6.10
N ILE A 528 13.96 3.66 -5.14
CA ILE A 528 13.88 2.52 -4.23
C ILE A 528 12.62 2.71 -3.38
N LEU A 529 11.65 1.81 -3.56
CA LEU A 529 10.37 1.84 -2.85
C LEU A 529 10.46 1.05 -1.55
N HIS A 530 11.10 -0.13 -1.60
CA HIS A 530 11.22 -1.00 -0.43
C HIS A 530 12.63 -1.58 -0.32
N ILE A 531 13.03 -1.83 0.92
CA ILE A 531 14.24 -2.55 1.30
C ILE A 531 13.76 -3.74 2.12
N VAL A 532 13.96 -4.97 1.63
CA VAL A 532 13.40 -6.18 2.25
C VAL A 532 14.51 -7.13 2.66
N PRO A 533 14.62 -7.49 3.95
CA PRO A 533 15.60 -8.44 4.45
C PRO A 533 15.10 -9.88 4.20
N LEU A 534 15.69 -10.55 3.25
CA LEU A 534 15.61 -12.00 3.06
C LEU A 534 16.95 -12.65 3.48
N ALA A 535 17.31 -13.79 2.92
CA ALA A 535 18.67 -14.33 3.09
C ALA A 535 19.74 -13.33 2.58
N GLN A 536 19.36 -12.45 1.68
CA GLN A 536 20.15 -11.31 1.20
C GLN A 536 19.24 -10.08 1.18
N LEU A 537 19.83 -8.90 1.18
CA LEU A 537 19.04 -7.67 1.15
C LEU A 537 18.50 -7.42 -0.26
N MET A 538 17.17 -7.26 -0.35
CA MET A 538 16.48 -6.97 -1.60
C MET A 538 16.07 -5.51 -1.67
N LEU A 539 16.36 -4.85 -2.79
CA LEU A 539 15.86 -3.51 -3.10
C LEU A 539 14.78 -3.61 -4.15
N MET A 540 13.63 -3.05 -3.87
CA MET A 540 12.49 -3.04 -4.77
C MET A 540 12.33 -1.63 -5.33
N THR A 541 12.31 -1.52 -6.65
CA THR A 541 12.03 -0.26 -7.36
C THR A 541 10.75 -0.41 -8.19
N GLY A 542 10.23 0.69 -8.74
CA GLY A 542 9.05 0.64 -9.60
C GLY A 542 9.23 -0.12 -10.92
N ALA A 543 10.45 -0.55 -11.29
CA ALA A 543 10.75 -1.22 -12.55
C ALA A 543 11.63 -2.46 -12.41
N ALA A 544 12.24 -2.72 -11.27
CA ALA A 544 13.15 -3.86 -11.09
C ALA A 544 13.36 -4.22 -9.61
N GLU A 545 13.75 -5.46 -9.38
CA GLU A 545 14.16 -6.02 -8.11
C GLU A 545 15.67 -6.29 -8.13
N TRP A 546 16.37 -5.85 -7.08
CA TRP A 546 17.82 -5.89 -6.97
C TRP A 546 18.23 -6.66 -5.72
N ARG A 547 19.31 -7.41 -5.82
CA ARG A 547 19.96 -8.09 -4.71
C ARG A 547 21.20 -7.32 -4.29
N VAL A 548 21.32 -7.06 -3.00
CA VAL A 548 22.56 -6.55 -2.37
C VAL A 548 23.18 -7.71 -1.59
N SER A 549 24.43 -7.96 -1.85
CA SER A 549 25.19 -9.04 -1.20
C SER A 549 26.66 -8.62 -1.01
N PRO A 550 27.38 -9.20 -0.04
CA PRO A 550 28.78 -8.94 0.10
C PRO A 550 29.57 -9.48 -1.10
N LEU A 551 30.72 -8.88 -1.37
CA LEU A 551 31.67 -9.30 -2.40
C LEU A 551 32.99 -9.69 -1.73
N ASN A 552 33.32 -10.99 -1.74
CA ASN A 552 34.52 -11.53 -1.12
C ASN A 552 34.65 -11.29 0.40
N SER A 553 33.53 -11.14 1.10
CA SER A 553 33.47 -11.01 2.56
C SER A 553 32.21 -11.67 3.09
N ASP A 554 32.14 -11.91 4.40
CA ASP A 554 30.98 -12.52 5.05
C ASP A 554 29.88 -11.48 5.37
N ALA A 555 30.21 -10.18 5.36
CA ALA A 555 29.29 -9.10 5.66
C ALA A 555 29.35 -7.97 4.61
N ILE A 556 28.27 -7.22 4.49
CA ILE A 556 28.22 -6.03 3.62
C ILE A 556 28.97 -4.88 4.30
N THR A 557 30.00 -4.38 3.61
CA THR A 557 30.82 -3.25 4.05
C THR A 557 30.86 -2.17 2.96
N PRO A 558 31.30 -0.93 3.27
CA PRO A 558 31.45 0.10 2.24
C PRO A 558 32.31 -0.31 1.04
N GLU A 559 33.29 -1.17 1.27
CA GLU A 559 34.25 -1.64 0.24
C GLU A 559 33.84 -2.98 -0.38
N SER A 560 32.99 -3.77 0.29
CA SER A 560 32.60 -5.11 -0.13
C SER A 560 31.08 -5.20 -0.32
N MET A 561 30.58 -4.64 -1.42
CA MET A 561 29.15 -4.68 -1.74
C MET A 561 28.95 -4.90 -3.23
N SER A 562 28.04 -5.82 -3.58
CA SER A 562 27.59 -6.08 -4.94
C SER A 562 26.09 -5.84 -5.02
N VAL A 563 25.66 -5.01 -5.97
CA VAL A 563 24.24 -4.76 -6.26
C VAL A 563 23.93 -5.26 -7.65
N ARG A 564 23.06 -6.28 -7.77
CA ARG A 564 22.74 -6.92 -9.05
C ARG A 564 21.24 -7.04 -9.26
N PRO A 565 20.73 -6.74 -10.48
CA PRO A 565 19.32 -6.95 -10.80
C PRO A 565 18.99 -8.45 -10.78
N GLN A 566 17.80 -8.79 -10.33
CA GLN A 566 17.26 -10.14 -10.29
C GLN A 566 16.07 -10.29 -11.23
N SER A 567 15.21 -9.29 -11.29
CA SER A 567 14.01 -9.27 -12.10
C SER A 567 13.71 -7.82 -12.54
N TYR A 568 12.90 -7.68 -13.59
CA TYR A 568 12.50 -6.38 -14.16
C TYR A 568 10.97 -6.22 -14.17
N VAL A 569 10.30 -6.67 -13.13
CA VAL A 569 8.85 -6.52 -12.96
C VAL A 569 8.52 -5.20 -12.28
N GLY A 570 9.24 -4.87 -11.23
CA GLY A 570 9.00 -3.72 -10.38
C GLY A 570 7.89 -3.92 -9.34
N ALA A 571 7.96 -3.18 -8.25
CA ALA A 571 7.03 -3.23 -7.14
C ALA A 571 6.10 -2.01 -7.13
N SER A 572 4.90 -2.19 -6.56
CA SER A 572 4.01 -1.10 -6.17
C SER A 572 4.51 -0.45 -4.87
N ASN A 573 3.85 0.64 -4.44
CA ASN A 573 4.23 1.31 -3.18
C ASN A 573 3.73 0.59 -1.91
N VAL A 574 2.94 -0.47 -2.04
CA VAL A 574 2.44 -1.24 -0.89
C VAL A 574 3.58 -2.06 -0.29
N GLN A 575 3.72 -1.99 1.03
CA GLN A 575 4.81 -2.66 1.73
C GLN A 575 4.75 -4.19 1.53
N PRO A 576 5.83 -4.82 1.04
CA PRO A 576 5.91 -6.26 0.84
C PRO A 576 5.80 -7.06 2.14
N LEU A 577 5.31 -8.29 2.03
CA LEU A 577 5.23 -9.25 3.12
C LEU A 577 6.32 -10.30 2.98
N VAL A 578 7.05 -10.56 4.05
CA VAL A 578 7.98 -11.70 4.13
C VAL A 578 7.22 -12.92 4.62
N VAL A 579 7.19 -13.97 3.81
CA VAL A 579 6.52 -15.24 4.09
C VAL A 579 7.52 -16.37 3.96
N GLY A 580 7.95 -16.93 5.11
CA GLY A 580 9.02 -17.93 5.12
C GLY A 580 10.33 -17.37 4.58
N SER A 581 10.84 -17.97 3.51
CA SER A 581 12.07 -17.56 2.80
C SER A 581 11.82 -16.70 1.56
N SER A 582 10.54 -16.43 1.24
CA SER A 582 10.10 -15.65 0.09
C SER A 582 9.45 -14.35 0.54
N MET A 583 9.17 -13.45 -0.40
CA MET A 583 8.30 -12.31 -0.16
C MET A 583 7.15 -12.26 -1.16
N ILE A 584 5.99 -11.78 -0.69
CA ILE A 584 4.84 -11.45 -1.53
C ILE A 584 4.75 -9.93 -1.63
N TYR A 585 4.57 -9.42 -2.84
CA TYR A 585 4.51 -7.99 -3.11
C TYR A 585 3.53 -7.68 -4.26
N GLY A 586 3.02 -6.45 -4.28
CA GLY A 586 2.23 -5.96 -5.41
C GLY A 586 3.14 -5.58 -6.57
N ALA A 587 2.82 -6.03 -7.77
CA ALA A 587 3.52 -5.62 -8.99
C ALA A 587 3.39 -4.11 -9.24
N GLY A 588 4.41 -3.50 -9.79
CA GLY A 588 4.39 -2.08 -10.14
C GLY A 588 3.36 -1.71 -11.21
N ARG A 589 2.90 -2.70 -11.98
CA ARG A 589 1.87 -2.56 -13.02
C ARG A 589 0.96 -3.78 -13.02
N GLY A 590 -0.33 -3.58 -13.36
CA GLY A 590 -1.30 -4.66 -13.53
C GLY A 590 -1.99 -5.13 -12.26
N GLY A 591 -1.63 -4.61 -11.07
CA GLY A 591 -2.33 -4.89 -9.81
C GLY A 591 -2.15 -6.31 -9.25
N HIS A 592 -1.36 -7.18 -9.88
CA HIS A 592 -1.16 -8.56 -9.46
C HIS A 592 -0.23 -8.67 -8.24
N LEU A 593 -0.45 -9.69 -7.43
CA LEU A 593 0.50 -10.14 -6.42
C LEU A 593 1.57 -11.02 -7.07
N ARG A 594 2.80 -10.83 -6.62
CA ARG A 594 3.94 -11.62 -7.06
C ARG A 594 4.70 -12.20 -5.87
N GLU A 595 5.30 -13.34 -6.09
CA GLU A 595 6.23 -13.97 -5.17
C GLU A 595 7.66 -13.75 -5.67
N LEU A 596 8.56 -13.35 -4.78
CA LEU A 596 10.00 -13.35 -5.04
C LEU A 596 10.68 -14.32 -4.08
N GLY A 597 11.23 -15.40 -4.60
CA GLY A 597 11.92 -16.43 -3.84
C GLY A 597 13.28 -16.77 -4.46
N TYR A 598 14.21 -17.25 -3.63
CA TYR A 598 15.51 -17.71 -4.11
C TYR A 598 15.36 -19.05 -4.83
N ASN A 599 15.86 -19.11 -6.05
CA ASN A 599 15.91 -20.35 -6.82
C ASN A 599 17.36 -20.81 -6.97
N TYR A 600 17.65 -21.99 -6.45
CA TYR A 600 19.02 -22.55 -6.46
C TYR A 600 19.51 -22.84 -7.88
N GLU A 601 18.65 -23.35 -8.75
CA GLU A 601 19.00 -23.69 -10.13
C GLU A 601 19.36 -22.45 -10.96
N ALA A 602 18.66 -21.33 -10.72
CA ALA A 602 18.94 -20.05 -11.35
C ALA A 602 20.10 -19.29 -10.67
N GLY A 603 20.51 -19.70 -9.47
CA GLY A 603 21.51 -19.00 -8.67
C GLY A 603 21.11 -17.58 -8.24
N GLY A 604 19.80 -17.30 -8.17
CA GLY A 604 19.26 -15.98 -7.90
C GLY A 604 17.78 -15.98 -7.48
N TYR A 605 17.23 -14.78 -7.31
CA TYR A 605 15.82 -14.61 -7.00
C TYR A 605 14.97 -14.57 -8.27
N ILE A 606 13.86 -15.29 -8.26
CA ILE A 606 12.91 -15.34 -9.38
C ILE A 606 11.59 -14.76 -8.90
N SER A 607 10.97 -13.91 -9.74
CA SER A 607 9.63 -13.38 -9.52
C SER A 607 8.58 -14.21 -10.27
N GLY A 608 7.65 -14.81 -9.54
CA GLY A 608 6.48 -15.54 -10.03
C GLY A 608 5.18 -14.78 -9.86
N ASP A 609 4.25 -14.91 -10.82
CA ASP A 609 2.90 -14.36 -10.69
C ASP A 609 2.01 -15.39 -9.96
N VAL A 610 1.58 -15.06 -8.73
CA VAL A 610 0.71 -15.94 -7.94
C VAL A 610 -0.76 -15.82 -8.36
N CYS A 611 -1.14 -14.75 -9.07
CA CYS A 611 -2.51 -14.47 -9.51
C CYS A 611 -2.90 -15.16 -10.81
N LEU A 612 -2.01 -15.91 -11.44
CA LEU A 612 -2.20 -16.49 -12.79
C LEU A 612 -3.52 -17.26 -12.97
N ARG A 613 -4.01 -17.93 -11.93
CA ARG A 613 -5.27 -18.70 -11.98
C ARG A 613 -6.50 -17.85 -11.71
N ALA A 614 -6.35 -16.70 -11.07
CA ALA A 614 -7.46 -15.83 -10.67
C ALA A 614 -7.19 -14.35 -11.02
N PRO A 615 -6.73 -14.01 -12.23
CA PRO A 615 -6.40 -12.63 -12.59
C PRO A 615 -7.63 -11.69 -12.48
N HIS A 616 -8.84 -12.19 -12.70
CA HIS A 616 -10.09 -11.42 -12.61
C HIS A 616 -10.34 -10.79 -11.21
N LEU A 617 -9.67 -11.28 -10.16
CA LEU A 617 -9.73 -10.67 -8.82
C LEU A 617 -8.81 -9.45 -8.67
N PHE A 618 -7.89 -9.25 -9.62
CA PHE A 618 -6.84 -8.23 -9.57
C PHE A 618 -6.82 -7.30 -10.78
N ASP A 619 -7.28 -7.77 -11.94
CA ASP A 619 -7.27 -7.02 -13.19
C ASP A 619 -8.02 -5.68 -13.07
N ASN A 620 -7.38 -4.60 -13.53
CA ASN A 620 -7.88 -3.22 -13.45
C ASN A 620 -8.10 -2.69 -12.02
N LEU A 621 -7.51 -3.35 -11.03
CA LEU A 621 -7.53 -2.95 -9.63
C LEU A 621 -6.11 -2.67 -9.15
N THR A 622 -6.00 -1.94 -8.04
CA THR A 622 -4.73 -1.75 -7.34
C THR A 622 -4.83 -2.35 -5.95
N ILE A 623 -3.75 -2.95 -5.49
CA ILE A 623 -3.62 -3.36 -4.09
C ILE A 623 -3.36 -2.10 -3.27
N VAL A 624 -4.10 -1.93 -2.19
CA VAL A 624 -4.02 -0.77 -1.27
C VAL A 624 -3.20 -1.13 -0.04
N ASP A 625 -3.42 -2.33 0.50
CA ASP A 625 -2.74 -2.78 1.71
C ASP A 625 -2.56 -4.30 1.71
N LEU A 626 -1.56 -4.80 2.44
CA LEU A 626 -1.24 -6.22 2.55
C LEU A 626 -1.01 -6.59 4.02
N ALA A 627 -1.54 -7.74 4.43
CA ALA A 627 -1.31 -8.31 5.76
C ALA A 627 -1.12 -9.83 5.69
N TYR A 628 -0.50 -10.43 6.69
CA TYR A 628 -0.23 -11.86 6.71
C TYR A 628 -0.51 -12.47 8.08
N SER A 629 -1.35 -13.51 8.10
CA SER A 629 -1.61 -14.38 9.26
C SER A 629 -0.83 -15.68 9.10
N LYS A 630 -0.21 -16.16 10.17
CA LYS A 630 0.49 -17.46 10.25
C LYS A 630 -0.39 -18.54 10.89
N ALA A 631 -1.09 -18.14 11.94
CA ALA A 631 -1.92 -19.04 12.77
C ALA A 631 -3.41 -18.70 12.66
N PRO A 632 -4.33 -19.70 12.68
CA PRO A 632 -4.10 -21.14 12.71
C PRO A 632 -3.68 -21.72 11.36
N SER A 633 -3.79 -20.96 10.28
CA SER A 633 -3.33 -21.32 8.93
C SER A 633 -2.78 -20.09 8.20
N PRO A 634 -1.76 -20.28 7.34
CA PRO A 634 -1.16 -19.18 6.59
C PRO A 634 -2.16 -18.56 5.59
N VAL A 635 -2.41 -17.27 5.73
CA VAL A 635 -3.28 -16.49 4.81
C VAL A 635 -2.66 -15.13 4.53
N VAL A 636 -2.49 -14.80 3.27
CA VAL A 636 -2.16 -13.46 2.81
C VAL A 636 -3.46 -12.71 2.53
N TRP A 637 -3.60 -11.54 3.11
CA TRP A 637 -4.75 -10.65 2.98
C TRP A 637 -4.36 -9.46 2.10
N ALA A 638 -5.08 -9.27 1.01
CA ALA A 638 -4.82 -8.17 0.08
C ALA A 638 -6.07 -7.29 -0.02
N VAL A 639 -5.96 -6.05 0.42
CA VAL A 639 -7.02 -5.03 0.29
C VAL A 639 -6.93 -4.44 -1.11
N SER A 640 -8.05 -4.45 -1.82
CA SER A 640 -8.16 -3.95 -3.19
C SER A 640 -8.80 -2.56 -3.23
N SER A 641 -8.46 -1.78 -4.23
CA SER A 641 -9.10 -0.48 -4.53
C SER A 641 -10.61 -0.57 -4.79
N SER A 642 -11.15 -1.77 -5.00
CA SER A 642 -12.60 -2.00 -5.09
C SER A 642 -13.33 -1.97 -3.75
N GLY A 643 -12.62 -1.88 -2.64
CA GLY A 643 -13.19 -1.98 -1.29
C GLY A 643 -13.45 -3.41 -0.82
N LYS A 644 -12.99 -4.41 -1.57
CA LYS A 644 -12.99 -5.82 -1.20
C LYS A 644 -11.61 -6.24 -0.74
N MET A 645 -11.54 -7.30 0.05
CA MET A 645 -10.30 -7.93 0.42
C MET A 645 -10.23 -9.33 -0.22
N VAL A 646 -9.07 -9.70 -0.72
CA VAL A 646 -8.80 -11.04 -1.23
C VAL A 646 -7.97 -11.78 -0.20
N ALA A 647 -8.40 -12.98 0.19
CA ALA A 647 -7.67 -13.89 1.05
C ALA A 647 -7.02 -14.99 0.20
N MET A 648 -5.71 -15.16 0.32
CA MET A 648 -4.95 -16.22 -0.33
C MET A 648 -4.41 -17.18 0.70
N ALA A 649 -4.91 -18.41 0.71
CA ALA A 649 -4.27 -19.50 1.45
C ALA A 649 -2.93 -19.81 0.78
N TYR A 650 -1.82 -19.62 1.49
CA TYR A 650 -0.49 -19.67 0.89
C TYR A 650 0.45 -20.60 1.65
N VAL A 651 0.65 -21.79 1.12
CA VAL A 651 1.61 -22.82 1.61
C VAL A 651 2.39 -23.34 0.41
N PRO A 652 3.47 -22.68 0.02
CA PRO A 652 4.22 -23.01 -1.20
C PRO A 652 4.81 -24.41 -1.18
N GLU A 653 5.23 -24.92 0.00
CA GLU A 653 5.79 -26.27 0.15
C GLU A 653 4.78 -27.38 -0.22
N GLN A 654 3.49 -27.10 -0.10
CA GLN A 654 2.40 -28.01 -0.47
C GLN A 654 1.67 -27.58 -1.74
N GLN A 655 2.21 -26.58 -2.45
CA GLN A 655 1.62 -26.00 -3.66
C GLN A 655 0.18 -25.50 -3.44
N VAL A 656 -0.15 -25.03 -2.23
CA VAL A 656 -1.43 -24.39 -1.92
C VAL A 656 -1.31 -22.89 -2.21
N GLY A 657 -2.17 -22.38 -3.09
CA GLY A 657 -2.23 -20.97 -3.48
C GLY A 657 -3.64 -20.67 -3.98
N GLY A 658 -4.65 -20.84 -3.13
CA GLY A 658 -6.06 -20.63 -3.47
C GLY A 658 -6.57 -19.29 -2.99
N PHE A 659 -7.32 -18.59 -3.86
CA PHE A 659 -7.90 -17.29 -3.58
C PHE A 659 -9.38 -17.39 -3.19
N SER A 660 -9.81 -16.52 -2.29
CA SER A 660 -11.21 -16.26 -1.99
C SER A 660 -11.45 -14.77 -1.81
N THR A 661 -12.66 -14.31 -2.11
CA THR A 661 -13.05 -12.90 -1.97
C THR A 661 -13.75 -12.69 -0.64
N ILE A 662 -13.34 -11.69 0.11
CA ILE A 662 -13.94 -11.25 1.37
C ILE A 662 -14.71 -9.95 1.12
N GLU A 663 -16.01 -10.01 1.34
CA GLU A 663 -16.91 -8.87 1.16
C GLU A 663 -17.70 -8.61 2.45
N THR A 664 -17.99 -7.36 2.71
CA THR A 664 -18.84 -6.88 3.80
C THR A 664 -19.79 -5.80 3.29
N LYS A 665 -20.82 -5.46 4.03
CA LYS A 665 -21.66 -4.29 3.72
C LYS A 665 -20.88 -3.00 4.01
N GLY A 666 -20.10 -2.53 3.04
CA GLY A 666 -19.18 -1.41 3.13
C GLY A 666 -17.95 -1.62 2.26
N SER A 667 -16.92 -0.80 2.47
CA SER A 667 -15.65 -0.83 1.75
C SER A 667 -14.51 -1.02 2.74
N ILE A 668 -13.75 -2.09 2.61
CA ILE A 668 -12.53 -2.33 3.39
C ILE A 668 -11.43 -1.45 2.78
N GLU A 669 -10.83 -0.58 3.58
CA GLU A 669 -9.86 0.43 3.11
C GLU A 669 -8.44 0.18 3.63
N SER A 670 -8.26 -0.53 4.76
CA SER A 670 -6.96 -0.96 5.30
C SER A 670 -7.11 -2.26 6.07
N ALA A 671 -6.04 -3.04 6.18
CA ALA A 671 -5.99 -4.25 6.99
C ALA A 671 -4.61 -4.44 7.60
N CYS A 672 -4.59 -4.92 8.84
CA CYS A 672 -3.38 -5.40 9.49
C CYS A 672 -3.65 -6.67 10.28
N VAL A 673 -2.58 -7.36 10.68
CA VAL A 673 -2.65 -8.61 11.43
C VAL A 673 -1.76 -8.49 12.67
N VAL A 674 -2.30 -8.88 13.81
CA VAL A 674 -1.58 -8.95 15.08
C VAL A 674 -1.84 -10.29 15.76
N ALA A 675 -0.87 -10.79 16.52
CA ALA A 675 -1.03 -12.03 17.27
C ALA A 675 -1.84 -11.74 18.56
N GLU A 676 -2.94 -12.46 18.75
CA GLU A 676 -3.76 -12.40 19.96
C GLU A 676 -4.10 -13.83 20.42
N GLY A 677 -3.62 -14.21 21.60
CA GLY A 677 -3.74 -15.60 22.07
C GLY A 677 -3.02 -16.59 21.14
N ASP A 678 -3.73 -17.60 20.67
CA ASP A 678 -3.18 -18.66 19.82
C ASP A 678 -3.40 -18.38 18.31
N GLU A 679 -4.01 -17.22 17.96
CA GLU A 679 -4.34 -16.88 16.58
C GLU A 679 -3.75 -15.52 16.15
N ASP A 680 -3.51 -15.40 14.88
CA ASP A 680 -3.23 -14.13 14.21
C ASP A 680 -4.53 -13.49 13.74
N ILE A 681 -4.89 -12.40 14.37
CA ILE A 681 -6.18 -11.72 14.19
C ILE A 681 -6.06 -10.58 13.18
N VAL A 682 -7.01 -10.56 12.25
CA VAL A 682 -7.12 -9.50 11.24
C VAL A 682 -7.94 -8.34 11.79
N TYR A 683 -7.39 -7.15 11.73
CA TYR A 683 -8.11 -5.90 11.92
C TYR A 683 -8.27 -5.19 10.59
N VAL A 684 -9.42 -4.61 10.39
CA VAL A 684 -9.76 -3.87 9.17
C VAL A 684 -10.32 -2.49 9.50
N GLU A 685 -9.99 -1.51 8.67
CA GLU A 685 -10.75 -0.27 8.60
C GLU A 685 -11.82 -0.43 7.54
N VAL A 686 -13.08 -0.18 7.89
CA VAL A 686 -14.21 -0.35 7.00
C VAL A 686 -15.02 0.94 6.92
N MET A 687 -15.18 1.46 5.71
CA MET A 687 -16.12 2.54 5.43
C MET A 687 -17.51 1.93 5.27
N ARG A 688 -18.45 2.35 6.11
CA ARG A 688 -19.84 1.90 6.12
C ARG A 688 -20.81 3.07 5.94
N THR A 689 -22.00 2.76 5.49
CA THR A 689 -23.09 3.73 5.50
C THR A 689 -24.07 3.32 6.60
N VAL A 690 -24.14 4.13 7.65
CA VAL A 690 -25.06 3.91 8.79
C VAL A 690 -26.00 5.10 8.87
N ASN A 691 -27.30 4.84 8.90
CA ASN A 691 -28.33 5.87 8.90
C ASN A 691 -28.13 6.94 7.79
N GLY A 692 -27.68 6.49 6.59
CA GLY A 692 -27.44 7.36 5.44
C GLY A 692 -26.14 8.19 5.50
N GLN A 693 -25.32 8.05 6.55
CA GLN A 693 -24.04 8.75 6.68
C GLN A 693 -22.87 7.80 6.47
N ALA A 694 -21.86 8.25 5.73
CA ALA A 694 -20.61 7.50 5.60
C ALA A 694 -19.79 7.65 6.89
N VAL A 695 -19.45 6.52 7.50
CA VAL A 695 -18.65 6.42 8.73
C VAL A 695 -17.55 5.38 8.54
N ARG A 696 -16.45 5.52 9.27
CA ARG A 696 -15.35 4.55 9.26
C ARG A 696 -15.18 3.92 10.62
N PHE A 697 -15.08 2.61 10.61
CA PHE A 697 -14.93 1.79 11.81
C PHE A 697 -13.64 0.98 11.75
N VAL A 698 -12.99 0.83 12.88
CA VAL A 698 -11.99 -0.21 13.11
C VAL A 698 -12.75 -1.45 13.57
N GLU A 699 -12.58 -2.55 12.88
CA GLU A 699 -13.22 -3.82 13.17
C GLU A 699 -12.18 -4.93 13.28
N ARG A 700 -12.45 -5.91 14.13
CA ARG A 700 -11.60 -7.06 14.43
C ARG A 700 -12.28 -8.35 13.95
N MET A 701 -11.64 -9.17 13.16
CA MET A 701 -12.16 -10.50 12.83
C MET A 701 -12.24 -11.33 14.11
N ASN A 702 -13.33 -12.08 14.29
CA ASN A 702 -13.45 -13.02 15.41
C ASN A 702 -12.45 -14.17 15.22
N GLU A 703 -12.20 -14.89 16.32
CA GLU A 703 -11.37 -16.09 16.33
C GLU A 703 -11.93 -17.12 15.33
N ARG A 704 -11.03 -17.80 14.62
CA ARG A 704 -11.38 -18.86 13.66
C ARG A 704 -11.65 -20.19 14.33
N GLN A 705 -11.06 -20.39 15.52
CA GLN A 705 -11.23 -21.59 16.34
C GLN A 705 -12.16 -21.29 17.52
N TYR A 706 -13.12 -22.16 17.74
CA TYR A 706 -14.08 -22.06 18.85
C TYR A 706 -14.47 -23.47 19.31
N THR A 707 -14.88 -23.58 20.56
CA THR A 707 -15.33 -24.83 21.18
C THR A 707 -16.86 -24.91 21.34
N ASP A 708 -17.54 -23.77 21.42
CA ASP A 708 -18.99 -23.67 21.62
C ASP A 708 -19.59 -22.76 20.53
N LEU A 709 -20.75 -23.19 20.00
CA LEU A 709 -21.52 -22.43 19.01
C LEU A 709 -21.95 -21.06 19.52
N LYS A 710 -22.14 -20.91 20.83
CA LYS A 710 -22.48 -19.63 21.48
C LYS A 710 -21.39 -18.57 21.33
N GLU A 711 -20.15 -18.98 21.10
CA GLU A 711 -19.01 -18.08 20.94
C GLU A 711 -18.78 -17.65 19.49
N CYS A 712 -19.49 -18.26 18.55
CA CYS A 712 -19.32 -18.00 17.14
C CYS A 712 -19.89 -16.64 16.73
N VAL A 713 -19.09 -15.82 16.03
CA VAL A 713 -19.55 -14.56 15.45
C VAL A 713 -19.49 -14.67 13.93
N TYR A 714 -20.66 -14.74 13.30
CA TYR A 714 -20.83 -14.79 11.84
C TYR A 714 -21.70 -13.63 11.33
N VAL A 715 -21.51 -12.47 11.93
CA VAL A 715 -22.07 -11.17 11.52
C VAL A 715 -20.98 -10.12 11.51
N ASP A 716 -21.08 -9.11 10.67
CA ASP A 716 -20.12 -8.04 10.55
C ASP A 716 -20.51 -6.82 11.39
N CYS A 717 -19.56 -5.95 11.72
CA CYS A 717 -19.78 -4.80 12.59
C CYS A 717 -20.41 -5.22 13.93
N ALA A 718 -20.01 -6.38 14.42
CA ALA A 718 -20.71 -7.12 15.48
C ALA A 718 -20.51 -6.48 16.86
N GLY A 719 -21.59 -6.42 17.63
CA GLY A 719 -21.56 -6.28 19.09
C GLY A 719 -21.85 -7.59 19.76
N THR A 720 -21.23 -7.83 20.90
CA THR A 720 -21.46 -9.02 21.74
C THR A 720 -21.92 -8.60 23.12
N TYR A 721 -23.10 -9.04 23.52
CA TYR A 721 -23.56 -8.98 24.89
C TYR A 721 -23.17 -10.27 25.64
N ARG A 722 -22.70 -10.15 26.87
CA ARG A 722 -22.47 -11.27 27.81
C ARG A 722 -22.93 -10.84 29.20
N GLY A 723 -23.75 -11.64 29.81
CA GLY A 723 -24.23 -11.36 31.17
C GLY A 723 -25.50 -12.12 31.53
N GLU A 724 -26.26 -11.60 32.46
CA GLU A 724 -27.56 -12.18 32.84
C GLU A 724 -28.51 -12.25 31.64
N ALA A 725 -29.32 -13.31 31.57
CA ALA A 725 -30.25 -13.50 30.48
C ALA A 725 -31.22 -12.31 30.35
N LYS A 726 -31.18 -11.62 29.21
CA LYS A 726 -32.01 -10.44 28.91
C LYS A 726 -32.71 -10.59 27.57
N LYS A 727 -33.92 -9.95 27.47
CA LYS A 727 -34.62 -9.83 26.19
C LYS A 727 -34.25 -8.58 25.40
N GLU A 728 -33.97 -7.49 26.09
CA GLU A 728 -33.62 -6.20 25.47
C GLU A 728 -32.07 -6.04 25.46
N ILE A 729 -31.49 -5.95 24.31
CA ILE A 729 -30.06 -5.69 24.12
C ILE A 729 -29.91 -4.23 23.70
N THR A 730 -29.15 -3.47 24.47
CA THR A 730 -28.93 -2.02 24.30
C THR A 730 -27.50 -1.68 23.98
N GLY A 731 -27.25 -0.43 23.61
CA GLY A 731 -25.91 0.08 23.31
C GLY A 731 -25.48 -0.09 21.87
N LEU A 732 -26.40 -0.44 20.95
CA LEU A 732 -26.12 -0.71 19.53
C LEU A 732 -26.19 0.58 18.66
N THR A 733 -25.76 1.71 19.18
CA THR A 733 -25.88 3.03 18.52
C THR A 733 -25.16 3.12 17.17
N TRP A 734 -24.05 2.36 16.99
CA TRP A 734 -23.30 2.32 15.73
C TRP A 734 -23.99 1.50 14.63
N LEU A 735 -25.09 0.80 14.96
CA LEU A 735 -25.93 0.03 14.02
C LEU A 735 -27.32 0.68 13.86
N GLU A 736 -27.53 1.92 14.31
CA GLU A 736 -28.83 2.58 14.26
C GLU A 736 -29.41 2.63 12.85
N GLY A 737 -30.69 2.18 12.72
CA GLY A 737 -31.40 2.12 11.44
C GLY A 737 -31.03 0.92 10.55
N GLU A 738 -30.02 0.11 10.94
CA GLU A 738 -29.59 -1.03 10.17
C GLU A 738 -30.39 -2.29 10.48
N THR A 739 -30.63 -3.13 9.44
CA THR A 739 -31.19 -4.47 9.63
C THR A 739 -30.06 -5.41 10.05
N VAL A 740 -30.19 -6.01 11.22
CA VAL A 740 -29.17 -6.87 11.82
C VAL A 740 -29.60 -8.34 11.88
N SER A 741 -28.63 -9.23 11.76
CA SER A 741 -28.77 -10.65 12.12
C SER A 741 -28.32 -10.86 13.55
N ILE A 742 -28.96 -11.82 14.24
CA ILE A 742 -28.80 -12.04 15.65
C ILE A 742 -28.58 -13.52 15.91
N LEU A 743 -27.57 -13.84 16.72
CA LEU A 743 -27.32 -15.16 17.27
C LEU A 743 -27.41 -15.05 18.80
N ALA A 744 -28.43 -15.67 19.41
CA ALA A 744 -28.68 -15.64 20.85
C ALA A 744 -28.51 -17.03 21.44
N ASP A 745 -27.52 -17.21 22.35
CA ASP A 745 -27.15 -18.50 22.96
C ASP A 745 -26.92 -19.61 21.90
N GLY A 746 -26.45 -19.30 20.71
CA GLY A 746 -26.25 -20.21 19.59
C GLY A 746 -27.49 -20.46 18.71
N ALA A 747 -28.62 -19.81 19.01
CA ALA A 747 -29.85 -19.88 18.19
C ALA A 747 -29.97 -18.62 17.31
N VAL A 748 -30.44 -18.85 16.08
CA VAL A 748 -30.70 -17.74 15.13
C VAL A 748 -32.03 -17.08 15.47
N GLU A 749 -32.04 -15.80 15.78
CA GLU A 749 -33.22 -14.96 15.95
C GLU A 749 -33.64 -14.30 14.61
N PRO A 750 -34.92 -13.91 14.45
CA PRO A 750 -35.35 -13.13 13.31
C PRO A 750 -34.57 -11.82 13.16
N GLN A 751 -34.28 -11.46 11.92
CA GLN A 751 -33.65 -10.15 11.65
C GLN A 751 -34.55 -8.99 12.13
N GLN A 752 -33.94 -7.98 12.70
CA GLN A 752 -34.60 -6.77 13.20
C GLN A 752 -33.87 -5.52 12.73
N VAL A 753 -34.57 -4.40 12.75
CA VAL A 753 -33.96 -3.08 12.55
C VAL A 753 -33.62 -2.52 13.92
N VAL A 754 -32.38 -2.05 14.11
CA VAL A 754 -31.96 -1.38 15.35
C VAL A 754 -32.66 -0.03 15.44
N LYS A 755 -33.34 0.21 16.57
CA LYS A 755 -34.03 1.48 16.88
C LYS A 755 -33.66 1.95 18.27
N ASP A 756 -33.32 3.23 18.41
CA ASP A 756 -32.86 3.84 19.66
C ASP A 756 -31.67 3.03 20.27
N GLY A 757 -30.78 2.51 19.44
CA GLY A 757 -29.62 1.71 19.84
C GLY A 757 -29.96 0.37 20.49
N LYS A 758 -31.13 -0.23 20.18
CA LYS A 758 -31.58 -1.47 20.82
C LYS A 758 -32.34 -2.44 19.89
N ILE A 759 -32.37 -3.70 20.31
CA ILE A 759 -33.18 -4.77 19.74
C ILE A 759 -33.91 -5.55 20.86
N THR A 760 -34.95 -6.33 20.51
CA THR A 760 -35.70 -7.16 21.45
C THR A 760 -35.69 -8.62 20.96
N LEU A 761 -35.21 -9.53 21.79
CA LEU A 761 -35.16 -10.96 21.52
C LEU A 761 -36.51 -11.64 21.77
N THR A 762 -36.75 -12.75 21.11
CA THR A 762 -37.92 -13.63 21.35
C THR A 762 -37.86 -14.23 22.75
N TYR A 763 -36.69 -14.71 23.17
CA TYR A 763 -36.42 -15.25 24.49
C TYR A 763 -35.21 -14.56 25.14
N PRO A 764 -35.14 -14.50 26.48
CA PRO A 764 -33.96 -13.99 27.18
C PRO A 764 -32.74 -14.86 26.84
N ALA A 765 -31.57 -14.22 26.58
CA ALA A 765 -30.34 -14.91 26.30
C ALA A 765 -29.15 -14.30 27.10
N GLU A 766 -28.16 -15.13 27.42
CA GLU A 766 -26.95 -14.76 28.17
C GLU A 766 -25.84 -14.26 27.27
N ILE A 767 -25.70 -14.87 26.08
CA ILE A 767 -24.70 -14.48 25.07
C ILE A 767 -25.43 -14.14 23.77
N VAL A 768 -25.27 -12.90 23.30
CA VAL A 768 -25.96 -12.40 22.10
C VAL A 768 -24.97 -11.70 21.19
N HIS A 769 -24.85 -12.17 19.96
CA HIS A 769 -24.11 -11.52 18.90
C HIS A 769 -25.07 -10.82 17.93
N VAL A 770 -24.87 -9.54 17.71
CA VAL A 770 -25.72 -8.70 16.86
C VAL A 770 -24.85 -7.97 15.86
N GLY A 771 -25.18 -8.03 14.57
CA GLY A 771 -24.42 -7.30 13.56
C GLY A 771 -25.04 -7.37 12.17
N LEU A 772 -24.33 -6.80 11.20
CA LEU A 772 -24.76 -6.74 9.81
C LEU A 772 -24.68 -8.16 9.19
N PRO A 773 -25.72 -8.60 8.46
CA PRO A 773 -25.69 -9.89 7.78
C PRO A 773 -24.70 -9.89 6.61
N PHE A 774 -24.05 -11.01 6.38
CA PHE A 774 -23.33 -11.29 5.15
C PHE A 774 -23.63 -12.72 4.68
N THR A 775 -23.35 -13.03 3.43
CA THR A 775 -23.52 -14.36 2.86
C THR A 775 -22.15 -14.93 2.49
N ALA A 776 -21.99 -16.25 2.74
CA ALA A 776 -20.89 -16.99 2.18
C ALA A 776 -21.39 -17.80 0.99
N ASP A 777 -20.84 -17.54 -0.21
CA ASP A 777 -21.27 -18.10 -1.48
C ASP A 777 -20.13 -18.90 -2.12
N MET A 778 -20.43 -20.14 -2.54
CA MET A 778 -19.55 -20.97 -3.35
C MET A 778 -20.27 -21.42 -4.60
N LYS A 779 -19.56 -21.43 -5.73
CA LYS A 779 -20.05 -22.01 -6.99
C LYS A 779 -18.96 -22.91 -7.58
N THR A 780 -19.34 -24.14 -7.95
CA THR A 780 -18.39 -25.07 -8.54
C THR A 780 -17.93 -24.64 -9.93
N LEU A 781 -16.79 -25.14 -10.38
CA LEU A 781 -16.39 -25.01 -11.78
C LEU A 781 -17.37 -25.79 -12.68
N PRO A 782 -17.45 -25.47 -13.98
CA PRO A 782 -18.16 -26.30 -14.96
C PRO A 782 -17.70 -27.74 -14.88
N VAL A 783 -18.64 -28.67 -14.88
CA VAL A 783 -18.32 -30.10 -14.80
C VAL A 783 -17.53 -30.54 -16.02
N ALA A 784 -16.32 -31.06 -15.78
CA ALA A 784 -15.47 -31.69 -16.78
C ALA A 784 -15.11 -33.11 -16.33
N MET A 785 -15.42 -34.10 -17.15
CA MET A 785 -15.11 -35.50 -16.87
C MET A 785 -14.74 -36.22 -18.17
N ALA A 786 -13.79 -37.14 -18.10
CA ALA A 786 -13.42 -37.94 -19.25
C ALA A 786 -14.58 -38.86 -19.64
N LEU A 787 -15.08 -38.72 -20.86
CA LEU A 787 -16.08 -39.59 -21.47
C LEU A 787 -15.37 -40.56 -22.42
N GLN A 788 -16.08 -41.65 -22.78
CA GLN A 788 -15.57 -42.67 -23.71
C GLN A 788 -15.26 -42.11 -25.11
N ASP A 789 -15.96 -41.03 -25.51
CA ASP A 789 -15.75 -40.29 -26.76
C ASP A 789 -14.59 -39.29 -26.74
N GLY A 790 -13.91 -39.12 -25.60
CA GLY A 790 -12.82 -38.17 -25.42
C GLY A 790 -13.26 -36.72 -25.26
N SER A 791 -14.57 -36.41 -25.22
CA SER A 791 -15.08 -35.03 -25.23
C SER A 791 -15.07 -34.33 -23.88
N TYR A 792 -14.66 -34.92 -22.81
CA TYR A 792 -14.69 -34.34 -21.46
C TYR A 792 -16.05 -33.75 -21.04
N GLY A 793 -17.15 -34.18 -21.72
CA GLY A 793 -18.50 -33.65 -21.50
C GLY A 793 -18.76 -32.29 -22.06
N SER A 794 -17.85 -31.73 -22.88
CA SER A 794 -18.08 -30.50 -23.62
C SER A 794 -19.14 -30.69 -24.69
N GLY A 795 -20.07 -29.72 -24.83
CA GLY A 795 -21.18 -29.80 -25.76
C GLY A 795 -22.41 -30.57 -25.26
N HIS A 796 -22.30 -31.42 -24.25
CA HIS A 796 -23.41 -32.11 -23.62
C HIS A 796 -24.12 -31.22 -22.59
N LYS A 797 -25.46 -31.26 -22.59
CA LYS A 797 -26.21 -30.66 -21.46
C LYS A 797 -26.11 -31.57 -20.24
N LYS A 798 -25.98 -30.96 -19.09
CA LYS A 798 -25.80 -31.61 -17.78
C LYS A 798 -26.95 -31.22 -16.86
N ASN A 799 -27.48 -32.21 -16.15
CA ASN A 799 -28.45 -32.04 -15.08
C ASN A 799 -27.89 -32.61 -13.78
N VAL A 800 -27.71 -31.76 -12.78
CA VAL A 800 -27.32 -32.20 -11.44
C VAL A 800 -28.58 -32.65 -10.72
N ARG A 801 -28.63 -33.91 -10.30
CA ARG A 801 -29.79 -34.49 -9.56
C ARG A 801 -29.63 -34.38 -8.08
N GLU A 802 -28.43 -34.74 -7.59
CA GLU A 802 -28.13 -34.80 -6.19
C GLU A 802 -26.72 -34.23 -5.94
N VAL A 803 -26.55 -33.66 -4.79
CA VAL A 803 -25.20 -33.27 -4.30
C VAL A 803 -25.08 -33.68 -2.82
N PHE A 804 -23.95 -34.26 -2.48
CA PHE A 804 -23.60 -34.62 -1.12
C PHE A 804 -22.39 -33.82 -0.68
N PHE A 805 -22.45 -33.25 0.51
CA PHE A 805 -21.34 -32.51 1.12
C PHE A 805 -20.91 -33.22 2.40
N ARG A 806 -19.62 -33.50 2.52
CA ARG A 806 -19.02 -33.83 3.80
C ARG A 806 -18.81 -32.55 4.56
N VAL A 807 -19.52 -32.37 5.66
CA VAL A 807 -19.43 -31.15 6.50
C VAL A 807 -18.92 -31.50 7.88
N VAL A 808 -18.34 -30.50 8.57
CA VAL A 808 -17.85 -30.57 9.95
C VAL A 808 -18.36 -29.37 10.73
N ASN A 809 -19.00 -29.62 11.87
CA ASN A 809 -19.54 -28.56 12.75
C ASN A 809 -20.34 -27.49 11.99
N SER A 810 -21.27 -27.90 11.15
CA SER A 810 -21.97 -27.02 10.21
C SER A 810 -23.49 -27.04 10.44
N SER A 811 -24.13 -25.89 10.12
CA SER A 811 -25.60 -25.77 10.20
C SER A 811 -26.11 -24.77 9.16
N GLY A 812 -27.40 -24.86 8.77
CA GLY A 812 -28.05 -23.85 7.90
C GLY A 812 -27.61 -23.85 6.44
N THR A 813 -26.97 -24.89 5.92
CA THR A 813 -26.45 -24.98 4.56
C THR A 813 -27.57 -24.98 3.52
N GLN A 814 -27.38 -24.23 2.45
CA GLN A 814 -28.26 -24.19 1.27
C GLN A 814 -27.50 -24.61 0.02
N ALA A 815 -28.12 -25.40 -0.85
CA ALA A 815 -27.53 -25.81 -2.13
C ALA A 815 -28.56 -25.86 -3.25
N GLY A 816 -28.13 -25.63 -4.49
CA GLY A 816 -29.01 -25.63 -5.65
C GLY A 816 -28.28 -25.40 -6.98
N PRO A 817 -28.99 -25.36 -8.10
CA PRO A 817 -28.42 -25.16 -9.43
C PRO A 817 -28.06 -23.70 -9.72
N SER A 818 -28.63 -22.78 -8.97
CA SER A 818 -28.34 -21.32 -9.02
C SER A 818 -28.67 -20.70 -7.67
N PHE A 819 -28.11 -19.49 -7.40
CA PHE A 819 -28.36 -18.77 -6.15
C PHE A 819 -29.84 -18.34 -5.98
N ASP A 820 -30.65 -18.36 -7.03
CA ASP A 820 -32.09 -18.07 -6.98
C ASP A 820 -32.92 -19.33 -6.70
N LYS A 821 -32.32 -20.53 -6.77
CA LYS A 821 -32.98 -21.83 -6.64
C LYS A 821 -32.24 -22.74 -5.67
N LEU A 822 -32.19 -22.32 -4.42
CA LEU A 822 -31.53 -23.05 -3.35
C LEU A 822 -32.53 -23.80 -2.51
N SER A 823 -32.20 -25.02 -2.12
CA SER A 823 -32.89 -25.83 -1.09
C SER A 823 -32.05 -25.74 0.19
N GLU A 824 -32.71 -25.69 1.32
CA GLU A 824 -32.09 -25.65 2.63
C GLU A 824 -32.06 -27.05 3.26
N TYR A 825 -30.91 -27.40 3.86
CA TYR A 825 -30.82 -28.63 4.66
C TYR A 825 -31.49 -28.39 6.01
N PRO A 826 -32.37 -29.31 6.49
CA PRO A 826 -33.02 -29.15 7.78
C PRO A 826 -32.01 -29.06 8.92
N SER A 827 -32.05 -27.96 9.67
CA SER A 827 -31.13 -27.74 10.80
C SER A 827 -31.56 -28.51 12.07
N ARG A 828 -32.82 -28.98 12.15
CA ARG A 828 -33.35 -29.77 13.26
C ARG A 828 -33.77 -31.14 12.79
N SER A 829 -33.41 -32.17 13.53
CA SER A 829 -33.86 -33.55 13.26
C SER A 829 -34.43 -34.25 14.49
N THR A 830 -33.77 -34.14 15.64
CA THR A 830 -34.09 -34.90 16.84
C THR A 830 -34.13 -34.07 18.12
N GLU A 831 -33.73 -32.83 18.08
CA GLU A 831 -33.67 -31.92 19.24
C GLU A 831 -35.08 -31.52 19.73
N PHE A 832 -35.25 -31.40 21.04
CA PHE A 832 -36.50 -30.92 21.61
C PHE A 832 -36.76 -29.46 21.23
N ALA A 833 -38.02 -29.10 21.08
CA ALA A 833 -38.42 -27.71 20.85
C ALA A 833 -37.91 -26.81 21.99
N GLY A 834 -37.18 -25.80 21.64
CA GLY A 834 -36.52 -24.90 22.60
C GLY A 834 -35.01 -25.09 22.77
N ASN A 835 -34.47 -26.24 22.37
CA ASN A 835 -33.01 -26.45 22.35
C ASN A 835 -32.40 -25.89 21.07
N VAL A 836 -31.13 -25.47 21.18
CA VAL A 836 -30.32 -25.03 20.03
C VAL A 836 -29.96 -26.27 19.18
N PRO A 837 -30.12 -26.22 17.85
CA PRO A 837 -29.71 -27.33 17.00
C PRO A 837 -28.21 -27.55 17.08
N GLU A 838 -27.78 -28.81 17.27
CA GLU A 838 -26.38 -29.17 17.26
C GLU A 838 -25.78 -29.05 15.85
N PRO A 839 -24.55 -28.53 15.68
CA PRO A 839 -23.87 -28.54 14.41
C PRO A 839 -23.61 -29.95 13.89
N ILE A 840 -23.82 -30.19 12.60
CA ILE A 840 -23.70 -31.48 11.94
C ILE A 840 -22.23 -31.72 11.56
N THR A 841 -21.74 -32.93 11.88
CA THR A 841 -20.47 -33.47 11.39
C THR A 841 -20.77 -34.80 10.69
N ASP A 842 -21.22 -34.76 9.45
CA ASP A 842 -21.61 -35.91 8.64
C ASP A 842 -21.64 -35.60 7.14
N GLU A 843 -22.12 -36.53 6.33
CA GLU A 843 -22.45 -36.32 4.93
C GLU A 843 -23.92 -35.89 4.81
N ILE A 844 -24.16 -34.68 4.28
CA ILE A 844 -25.47 -34.09 4.05
C ILE A 844 -25.82 -34.14 2.57
N GLY A 845 -27.03 -34.56 2.20
CA GLY A 845 -27.46 -34.70 0.82
C GLY A 845 -28.59 -33.74 0.44
N PHE A 846 -28.51 -33.21 -0.77
CA PHE A 846 -29.54 -32.34 -1.36
C PHE A 846 -30.07 -32.93 -2.65
N GLN A 847 -31.38 -32.95 -2.79
CA GLN A 847 -32.05 -33.15 -4.07
C GLN A 847 -32.05 -31.77 -4.80
N ILE A 848 -31.40 -31.72 -5.94
CA ILE A 848 -31.28 -30.49 -6.72
C ILE A 848 -32.45 -30.40 -7.70
N GLN A 849 -33.09 -29.23 -7.78
CA GLN A 849 -34.13 -28.99 -8.77
C GLN A 849 -33.61 -29.24 -10.19
N PRO A 850 -34.27 -30.04 -11.03
CA PRO A 850 -33.78 -30.37 -12.36
C PRO A 850 -33.60 -29.12 -13.19
N GLN A 851 -32.36 -28.88 -13.65
CA GLN A 851 -32.02 -27.79 -14.53
C GLN A 851 -30.93 -28.23 -15.53
N TRP A 852 -31.35 -28.45 -16.77
CA TRP A 852 -30.38 -28.75 -17.82
C TRP A 852 -29.59 -27.53 -18.22
N SER A 853 -28.26 -27.55 -18.02
CA SER A 853 -27.32 -26.51 -18.37
C SER A 853 -26.11 -27.10 -19.09
N GLN A 854 -25.37 -26.28 -19.79
CA GLN A 854 -24.08 -26.71 -20.37
C GLN A 854 -22.98 -26.86 -19.31
N SER A 855 -23.08 -26.18 -18.17
CA SER A 855 -22.02 -26.15 -17.13
C SER A 855 -22.20 -27.21 -16.05
N GLY A 856 -23.44 -27.55 -15.68
CA GLY A 856 -23.73 -28.51 -14.58
C GLY A 856 -23.16 -28.06 -13.21
N GLN A 857 -23.15 -26.75 -12.95
CA GLN A 857 -22.58 -26.17 -11.72
C GLN A 857 -23.55 -26.27 -10.55
N VAL A 858 -22.99 -26.35 -9.34
CA VAL A 858 -23.71 -26.31 -8.07
C VAL A 858 -23.36 -25.02 -7.34
N CYS A 859 -24.39 -24.35 -6.80
CA CYS A 859 -24.27 -23.19 -5.92
C CYS A 859 -24.53 -23.60 -4.48
N VAL A 860 -23.73 -23.12 -3.55
CA VAL A 860 -23.88 -23.30 -2.11
C VAL A 860 -23.91 -21.93 -1.45
N ARG A 861 -24.81 -21.73 -0.50
CA ARG A 861 -24.93 -20.48 0.27
C ARG A 861 -25.13 -20.77 1.75
N GLN A 862 -24.42 -20.01 2.57
CA GLN A 862 -24.76 -19.80 3.98
C GLN A 862 -25.22 -18.35 4.15
N LYS A 863 -26.46 -18.16 4.59
CA LYS A 863 -27.04 -16.83 4.85
C LYS A 863 -27.28 -16.54 6.33
N TYR A 864 -27.24 -17.59 7.17
CA TYR A 864 -27.47 -17.47 8.60
C TYR A 864 -26.14 -17.21 9.33
N PRO A 865 -26.19 -16.61 10.52
CA PRO A 865 -24.99 -16.41 11.35
C PRO A 865 -24.54 -17.72 12.04
N LEU A 866 -24.36 -18.77 11.23
CA LEU A 866 -24.03 -20.13 11.66
C LEU A 866 -22.80 -20.65 10.89
N PRO A 867 -22.01 -21.55 11.50
CA PRO A 867 -20.81 -22.07 10.87
C PRO A 867 -21.12 -22.98 9.67
N LEU A 868 -20.25 -22.91 8.65
CA LEU A 868 -20.24 -23.84 7.53
C LEU A 868 -18.80 -24.20 7.16
N ARG A 869 -18.48 -25.50 7.28
CA ARG A 869 -17.20 -26.07 6.85
C ARG A 869 -17.44 -27.25 5.94
N ILE A 870 -17.02 -27.14 4.67
CA ILE A 870 -17.18 -28.14 3.63
C ILE A 870 -15.82 -28.80 3.37
N VAL A 871 -15.74 -30.10 3.57
CA VAL A 871 -14.51 -30.89 3.40
C VAL A 871 -14.41 -31.45 1.98
N SER A 872 -15.51 -31.99 1.46
CA SER A 872 -15.58 -32.57 0.11
C SER A 872 -17.00 -32.52 -0.43
N MET A 873 -17.15 -32.78 -1.72
CA MET A 873 -18.44 -32.79 -2.40
C MET A 873 -18.52 -33.93 -3.39
N THR A 874 -19.68 -34.61 -3.43
CA THR A 874 -20.03 -35.59 -4.46
C THR A 874 -21.24 -35.09 -5.25
N THR A 875 -21.13 -34.98 -6.56
CA THR A 875 -22.22 -34.57 -7.44
C THR A 875 -22.73 -35.77 -8.24
N VAL A 876 -24.03 -35.95 -8.30
CA VAL A 876 -24.68 -36.98 -9.14
C VAL A 876 -25.27 -36.28 -10.38
N LEU A 877 -24.81 -36.67 -11.55
CA LEU A 877 -25.05 -35.98 -12.81
C LEU A 877 -25.77 -36.89 -13.82
N GLU A 878 -26.61 -36.28 -14.67
CA GLU A 878 -27.11 -36.85 -15.90
C GLU A 878 -26.57 -36.05 -17.09
N LEU A 879 -26.17 -36.74 -18.14
CA LEU A 879 -25.76 -36.16 -19.42
C LEU A 879 -26.82 -36.43 -20.47
N SER A 880 -27.04 -35.43 -21.38
CA SER A 880 -27.98 -35.58 -22.51
C SER A 880 -27.29 -36.26 -23.68
#